data_3cf4c3fc4078418016ed2f189b41175d
#
_entry.id   3cf4c3fc4078418016ed2f189b41175d
#
_cell.length_a   1.000
_cell.length_b   1.000
_cell.length_c   1.000
_cell.angle_alpha   90.00
_cell.angle_beta   90.00
_cell.angle_gamma   90.00
#
_symmetry.space_group_name_H-M   'P 1'
#
loop_
_entity.id
_entity.type
_entity.pdbx_description
1 polymer ?
#
loop_
_entity_poly.entity_id
_entity_poly.type
_entity_poly.pdbx_seq_one_letter_code
_entity_poly.pdbx_strand_id
1 'polypeptide(L)'
;MADPPPHDDGIAASVLPPRLLAWWRTAADSVLREALGAAVRARGLLLRSWGQEEDRGGRPARVASDEEREEKEAFLSSLAEDGEVEGGAYGYGGRIDGVRADEFRRLGEVTYLDHAGAALYSELQLKRCLSKLETSVLANPHSEGSGSGGESGETIGAARRQVLSVFNASPEEYYCVFTSGATEGLRIVGEAFPWSEDASFTYTVDNHNSVLGIRNYALDKGATARAATVSVDGDGRYDLRPLGIEDQRSGTAMASSTTSRRARHLFAFPAESNFSGVRYNLDMVNELQAKRCKVGGRESGEGGDWFVLLDAAKAAGTRPPDLSQFPADFVVISFYKIFGYPSGLGALLMRKKAASVLDKRYFGGGAVTVSVAEEAYFRRRRGEAGWEDGTLPFLAIQALSTGFRQISRFSFRAIDAHVCAITRYAAEKMGRMRHSNGGSVCEVYGRHSGGAGEGGGGAGFESGQGPVIAFNIKRADGSYVGYRSVETMADAHRLVLRTGCHCNPGACARYLGLTPADIRANHASGKRCWDDMDLINGKPTGAVRVSFGYYSTFEDAHALVRMLEASFVERGERLGVPSGLETSAPAQAPAPSPVLESLSVRLCAIYVYPIKSCQGFRCARWRVSASGGLWLDRRWAVADASGALVTQKRNPRMAQVAVTFVSDDDGGGGGGDGGGVRLRLEAPGMPPLDAKVPTKREKASGWLSEHLAEPVSLVEAGAAMSNQGGCLLVSEASVRSLLDKASTGETLEEACLQFRPNFVVGGGEAFQEEEWGRVEVGGGVALRRQRSCVRCAMVSIDQRTGMRTHRSLLKGLSERSLTFGILVTAEPASDGVVEEGSPIKTV
;
A
#
# COMPACT_ATOMS: atom_id res chain seq x y z
N MET A 1 -36.73 26.10 -55.91
CA MET A 1 -37.08 27.33 -55.19
C MET A 1 -36.28 27.35 -53.92
N ALA A 2 -35.36 28.33 -53.87
CA ALA A 2 -34.66 28.92 -52.73
C ALA A 2 -33.61 28.01 -51.99
N ASP A 3 -32.36 28.27 -52.33
CA ASP A 3 -31.16 27.98 -51.55
C ASP A 3 -31.10 28.88 -50.28
N PRO A 4 -30.56 28.41 -49.17
CA PRO A 4 -30.13 29.28 -48.09
C PRO A 4 -28.63 29.65 -48.26
N PRO A 5 -28.17 30.82 -47.71
CA PRO A 5 -26.89 31.41 -47.99
C PRO A 5 -25.74 30.76 -47.21
N PRO A 6 -24.45 30.99 -47.65
CA PRO A 6 -23.27 30.42 -47.02
C PRO A 6 -22.88 31.23 -45.80
N HIS A 7 -22.56 30.54 -44.67
CA HIS A 7 -21.81 31.12 -43.57
C HIS A 7 -20.33 30.85 -43.74
N ASP A 8 -19.61 31.93 -44.00
CA ASP A 8 -18.17 32.10 -44.01
C ASP A 8 -17.73 32.26 -42.53
N ASP A 9 -16.90 31.39 -42.02
CA ASP A 9 -16.09 31.65 -40.85
C ASP A 9 -14.72 30.98 -41.04
N GLY A 10 -13.86 31.75 -41.66
CA GLY A 10 -12.44 31.44 -41.83
C GLY A 10 -11.69 31.56 -40.51
N ILE A 11 -11.32 30.44 -39.91
CA ILE A 11 -10.25 30.40 -38.90
C ILE A 11 -8.91 30.30 -39.66
N ALA A 12 -8.20 31.42 -39.78
CA ALA A 12 -6.85 31.49 -40.28
C ALA A 12 -5.89 30.71 -39.40
N ALA A 13 -5.46 29.54 -39.84
CA ALA A 13 -4.32 28.84 -39.29
C ALA A 13 -3.07 29.67 -39.56
N SER A 14 -2.53 30.36 -38.55
CA SER A 14 -1.26 31.07 -38.65
C SER A 14 -0.13 30.05 -38.83
N VAL A 15 0.31 29.86 -40.06
CA VAL A 15 1.49 29.07 -40.42
C VAL A 15 2.72 29.84 -39.92
N LEU A 16 3.43 29.30 -38.95
CA LEU A 16 4.72 29.81 -38.49
C LEU A 16 5.73 29.79 -39.64
N PRO A 17 6.60 30.83 -39.76
CA PRO A 17 7.59 30.91 -40.82
C PRO A 17 8.53 29.70 -40.85
N PRO A 18 8.93 29.20 -42.03
CA PRO A 18 9.77 27.99 -42.15
C PRO A 18 11.10 28.03 -41.39
N ARG A 19 11.63 29.23 -41.10
CA ARG A 19 12.87 29.42 -40.31
C ARG A 19 12.69 29.10 -38.81
N LEU A 20 11.52 29.30 -38.23
CA LEU A 20 11.21 28.95 -36.84
C LEU A 20 11.00 27.42 -36.66
N LEU A 21 10.40 26.76 -37.65
CA LEU A 21 10.27 25.31 -37.68
C LEU A 21 11.62 24.58 -37.79
N ALA A 22 12.56 25.14 -38.58
CA ALA A 22 13.91 24.60 -38.69
C ALA A 22 14.70 24.79 -37.39
N TRP A 23 14.57 25.97 -36.75
CA TRP A 23 15.20 26.23 -35.45
C TRP A 23 14.62 25.32 -34.32
N TRP A 24 13.31 25.11 -34.28
CA TRP A 24 12.65 24.21 -33.33
C TRP A 24 13.08 22.75 -33.52
N ARG A 25 13.22 22.27 -34.75
CA ARG A 25 13.72 20.92 -35.04
C ARG A 25 15.18 20.76 -34.59
N THR A 26 16.02 21.75 -34.81
CA THR A 26 17.45 21.69 -34.44
C THR A 26 17.62 21.79 -32.92
N ALA A 27 16.82 22.61 -32.24
CA ALA A 27 16.85 22.73 -30.80
C ALA A 27 16.27 21.47 -30.13
N ALA A 28 15.18 20.91 -30.62
CA ALA A 28 14.60 19.67 -30.12
C ALA A 28 15.55 18.48 -30.32
N ASP A 29 16.23 18.38 -31.47
CA ASP A 29 17.23 17.32 -31.73
C ASP A 29 18.47 17.47 -30.83
N SER A 30 18.89 18.68 -30.52
CA SER A 30 20.01 18.93 -29.62
C SER A 30 19.66 18.51 -28.17
N VAL A 31 18.50 18.92 -27.67
CA VAL A 31 18.02 18.56 -26.32
C VAL A 31 17.75 17.06 -26.21
N LEU A 32 17.20 16.43 -27.26
CA LEU A 32 17.02 14.97 -27.29
C LEU A 32 18.36 14.22 -27.28
N ARG A 33 19.36 14.70 -28.04
CA ARG A 33 20.71 14.06 -28.05
C ARG A 33 21.44 14.25 -26.73
N GLU A 34 21.33 15.40 -26.07
CA GLU A 34 21.90 15.60 -24.74
C GLU A 34 21.18 14.75 -23.68
N ALA A 35 19.85 14.70 -23.69
CA ALA A 35 19.07 13.86 -22.80
C ALA A 35 19.35 12.36 -23.03
N LEU A 36 19.44 11.93 -24.30
CA LEU A 36 19.83 10.55 -24.63
C LEU A 36 21.30 10.26 -24.25
N GLY A 37 22.19 11.20 -24.46
CA GLY A 37 23.60 11.11 -24.04
C GLY A 37 23.76 11.06 -22.53
N ALA A 38 22.96 11.81 -21.77
CA ALA A 38 22.92 11.76 -20.31
C ALA A 38 22.30 10.45 -19.81
N ALA A 39 21.22 9.97 -20.43
CA ALA A 39 20.60 8.69 -20.10
C ALA A 39 21.53 7.50 -20.42
N VAL A 40 22.27 7.55 -21.53
CA VAL A 40 23.26 6.51 -21.89
C VAL A 40 24.47 6.55 -20.95
N ARG A 41 24.92 7.73 -20.52
CA ARG A 41 26.02 7.86 -19.52
C ARG A 41 25.56 7.41 -18.14
N ALA A 42 24.32 7.76 -17.71
CA ALA A 42 23.73 7.27 -16.47
C ALA A 42 23.53 5.75 -16.48
N ARG A 43 23.09 5.20 -17.62
CA ARG A 43 22.97 3.75 -17.82
C ARG A 43 24.34 3.06 -17.84
N GLY A 44 25.35 3.70 -18.45
CA GLY A 44 26.74 3.20 -18.43
C GLY A 44 27.36 3.23 -17.04
N LEU A 45 27.03 4.22 -16.20
CA LEU A 45 27.46 4.29 -14.80
C LEU A 45 26.71 3.25 -13.95
N LEU A 46 25.39 3.07 -14.15
CA LEU A 46 24.61 2.01 -13.52
C LEU A 46 25.09 0.61 -13.92
N LEU A 47 25.39 0.38 -15.20
CA LEU A 47 25.92 -0.90 -15.67
C LEU A 47 27.36 -1.17 -15.20
N ARG A 48 28.17 -0.13 -15.01
CA ARG A 48 29.52 -0.28 -14.42
C ARG A 48 29.48 -0.52 -12.92
N SER A 49 28.51 0.07 -12.20
CA SER A 49 28.29 -0.26 -10.79
C SER A 49 27.72 -1.68 -10.61
N TRP A 50 26.93 -2.17 -11.57
CA TRP A 50 26.45 -3.56 -11.57
C TRP A 50 27.53 -4.57 -12.00
N GLY A 51 28.43 -4.19 -12.91
CA GLY A 51 29.53 -5.07 -13.35
C GLY A 51 30.72 -5.14 -12.40
N GLN A 52 30.84 -4.25 -11.42
CA GLN A 52 31.90 -4.29 -10.39
C GLN A 52 31.44 -4.98 -9.08
N GLU A 53 30.17 -5.38 -8.96
CA GLU A 53 29.69 -6.15 -7.81
C GLU A 53 29.81 -7.68 -7.96
N GLU A 54 30.28 -8.18 -9.11
CA GLU A 54 30.45 -9.63 -9.30
C GLU A 54 31.65 -10.25 -8.55
N ASP A 55 32.49 -9.46 -7.86
CA ASP A 55 33.62 -9.99 -7.11
C ASP A 55 33.71 -9.46 -5.67
N ARG A 56 32.62 -9.25 -5.00
CA ARG A 56 32.59 -9.11 -3.54
C ARG A 56 32.20 -10.43 -2.91
N GLY A 57 33.23 -11.08 -2.39
CA GLY A 57 33.20 -12.34 -1.65
C GLY A 57 31.96 -12.44 -0.76
N GLY A 58 31.35 -13.61 -0.75
CA GLY A 58 30.10 -13.89 -0.09
C GLY A 58 30.06 -13.29 1.31
N ARG A 59 29.11 -12.38 1.54
CA ARG A 59 28.79 -11.95 2.90
C ARG A 59 28.40 -13.20 3.67
N PRO A 60 28.91 -13.37 4.91
CA PRO A 60 28.57 -14.54 5.70
C PRO A 60 27.06 -14.62 5.83
N ALA A 61 26.48 -15.80 5.59
CA ALA A 61 25.09 -16.08 5.86
C ALA A 61 24.78 -15.62 7.30
N ARG A 62 23.65 -14.95 7.51
CA ARG A 62 23.18 -14.58 8.83
C ARG A 62 23.24 -15.82 9.71
N VAL A 63 24.04 -15.81 10.77
CA VAL A 63 24.06 -16.89 11.75
C VAL A 63 22.80 -16.78 12.59
N ALA A 64 21.93 -17.78 12.50
CA ALA A 64 20.72 -17.87 13.32
C ALA A 64 21.11 -17.90 14.81
N SER A 65 20.39 -17.18 15.66
CA SER A 65 20.57 -17.27 17.10
C SER A 65 20.17 -18.65 17.61
N ASP A 66 20.65 -19.04 18.79
CA ASP A 66 20.26 -20.34 19.38
C ASP A 66 18.75 -20.38 19.63
N GLU A 67 18.14 -19.28 20.07
CA GLU A 67 16.69 -19.12 20.23
C GLU A 67 15.92 -19.34 18.90
N GLU A 68 16.43 -18.79 17.78
CA GLU A 68 15.83 -18.97 16.46
C GLU A 68 15.89 -20.43 15.99
N ARG A 69 16.98 -21.14 16.32
CA ARG A 69 17.11 -22.58 16.03
C ARG A 69 16.16 -23.44 16.84
N GLU A 70 16.09 -23.20 18.15
CA GLU A 70 15.14 -23.90 19.04
C GLU A 70 13.69 -23.71 18.59
N GLU A 71 13.30 -22.48 18.25
CA GLU A 71 11.97 -22.17 17.72
C GLU A 71 11.68 -22.88 16.38
N LYS A 72 12.68 -22.96 15.49
CA LYS A 72 12.55 -23.68 14.21
C LYS A 72 12.41 -25.18 14.44
N GLU A 73 13.17 -25.75 15.36
CA GLU A 73 13.06 -27.16 15.72
C GLU A 73 11.69 -27.48 16.33
N ALA A 74 11.20 -26.63 17.23
CA ALA A 74 9.85 -26.77 17.80
C ALA A 74 8.75 -26.68 16.71
N PHE A 75 8.89 -25.74 15.77
CA PHE A 75 7.99 -25.62 14.61
C PHE A 75 8.01 -26.89 13.75
N LEU A 76 9.18 -27.40 13.40
CA LEU A 76 9.30 -28.62 12.59
C LEU A 76 8.73 -29.85 13.31
N SER A 77 8.95 -29.95 14.64
CA SER A 77 8.42 -31.04 15.46
C SER A 77 6.89 -31.02 15.52
N SER A 78 6.28 -29.85 15.67
CA SER A 78 4.82 -29.71 15.67
C SER A 78 4.17 -30.15 14.36
N LEU A 79 4.85 -29.99 13.22
CA LEU A 79 4.34 -30.42 11.92
C LEU A 79 4.44 -31.93 11.72
N ALA A 80 5.34 -32.62 12.41
CA ALA A 80 5.47 -34.08 12.35
C ALA A 80 4.32 -34.78 13.09
N GLU A 81 3.73 -34.14 14.09
CA GLU A 81 2.59 -34.63 14.86
C GLU A 81 1.26 -34.54 14.09
N ASP A 82 1.12 -33.59 13.16
CA ASP A 82 -0.10 -33.32 12.38
C ASP A 82 -0.37 -34.35 11.24
N GLY A 83 0.50 -35.35 11.06
CA GLY A 83 0.35 -36.43 10.07
C GLY A 83 1.04 -36.17 8.72
N GLU A 84 1.34 -37.27 7.99
CA GLU A 84 2.08 -37.27 6.75
C GLU A 84 1.30 -36.58 5.60
N VAL A 85 1.71 -35.38 5.23
CA VAL A 85 1.42 -34.82 3.90
C VAL A 85 2.54 -35.29 2.96
N GLU A 86 2.18 -35.95 1.85
CA GLU A 86 3.12 -36.39 0.82
C GLU A 86 4.02 -35.24 0.36
N GLY A 87 5.32 -35.28 0.68
CA GLY A 87 6.29 -34.21 0.47
C GLY A 87 6.57 -33.31 1.68
N GLY A 88 5.99 -33.57 2.86
CA GLY A 88 6.15 -32.78 4.08
C GLY A 88 5.29 -31.51 4.11
N ALA A 89 4.79 -31.13 5.27
CA ALA A 89 3.95 -29.95 5.41
C ALA A 89 4.71 -28.62 5.21
N TYR A 90 6.05 -28.62 5.31
CA TYR A 90 6.89 -27.44 5.14
C TYR A 90 8.17 -27.76 4.37
N GLY A 91 8.63 -26.77 3.58
CA GLY A 91 9.99 -26.76 3.03
C GLY A 91 10.24 -27.69 1.84
N TYR A 92 9.21 -28.34 1.29
CA TYR A 92 9.33 -29.22 0.11
C TYR A 92 10.35 -30.33 0.31
N GLY A 93 10.37 -30.97 1.47
CA GLY A 93 11.37 -31.99 1.81
C GLY A 93 12.78 -31.42 1.98
N GLY A 94 12.91 -30.24 2.63
CA GLY A 94 14.18 -29.59 2.92
C GLY A 94 14.77 -28.75 1.78
N ARG A 95 14.06 -28.59 0.64
CA ARG A 95 14.57 -27.85 -0.52
C ARG A 95 14.41 -26.34 -0.43
N ILE A 96 13.62 -25.82 0.53
CA ILE A 96 13.26 -24.41 0.59
C ILE A 96 14.50 -23.52 0.82
N ASP A 97 15.42 -23.91 1.68
CA ASP A 97 16.60 -23.11 2.00
C ASP A 97 17.51 -22.95 0.77
N GLY A 98 17.69 -24.02 -0.01
CA GLY A 98 18.40 -23.96 -1.29
C GLY A 98 17.69 -23.06 -2.33
N VAL A 99 16.36 -23.17 -2.46
CA VAL A 99 15.59 -22.29 -3.35
C VAL A 99 15.76 -20.82 -2.95
N ARG A 100 15.69 -20.52 -1.66
CA ARG A 100 15.87 -19.17 -1.14
C ARG A 100 17.27 -18.65 -1.40
N ALA A 101 18.29 -19.44 -1.12
CA ALA A 101 19.69 -19.06 -1.27
C ALA A 101 20.11 -18.88 -2.75
N ASP A 102 19.60 -19.71 -3.66
CA ASP A 102 20.04 -19.71 -5.06
C ASP A 102 19.24 -18.79 -5.96
N GLU A 103 17.96 -18.58 -5.66
CA GLU A 103 17.01 -17.94 -6.58
C GLU A 103 16.46 -16.60 -6.10
N PHE A 104 16.69 -16.23 -4.83
CA PHE A 104 16.21 -14.98 -4.23
C PHE A 104 17.30 -14.25 -3.46
N ARG A 105 18.56 -14.35 -3.93
CA ARG A 105 19.75 -13.71 -3.30
C ARG A 105 19.61 -12.21 -3.12
N ARG A 106 18.92 -11.53 -4.07
CA ARG A 106 18.70 -10.09 -4.03
C ARG A 106 17.88 -9.61 -2.83
N LEU A 107 17.16 -10.50 -2.14
CA LEU A 107 16.49 -10.15 -0.90
C LEU A 107 17.48 -9.79 0.22
N GLY A 108 18.67 -10.43 0.24
CA GLY A 108 19.63 -10.17 1.30
C GLY A 108 19.01 -10.30 2.68
N GLU A 109 18.96 -9.18 3.41
CA GLU A 109 18.35 -9.09 4.74
C GLU A 109 16.88 -8.63 4.72
N VAL A 110 16.29 -8.47 3.53
CA VAL A 110 14.89 -8.06 3.41
C VAL A 110 13.96 -9.25 3.58
N THR A 111 13.03 -9.13 4.50
CA THR A 111 11.92 -10.06 4.69
C THR A 111 10.72 -9.58 3.88
N TYR A 112 10.32 -10.33 2.86
CA TYR A 112 9.22 -9.94 1.98
C TYR A 112 7.92 -10.65 2.36
N LEU A 113 6.91 -9.89 2.79
CA LEU A 113 5.63 -10.38 3.32
C LEU A 113 4.40 -9.82 2.60
N ASP A 114 4.54 -9.31 1.36
CA ASP A 114 3.38 -8.81 0.57
C ASP A 114 3.07 -9.65 -0.68
N HIS A 115 3.10 -10.98 -0.56
CA HIS A 115 2.80 -11.90 -1.66
C HIS A 115 1.36 -11.79 -2.20
N ALA A 116 0.41 -11.42 -1.36
CA ALA A 116 -0.97 -11.16 -1.78
C ALA A 116 -1.10 -9.89 -2.64
N GLY A 117 -0.16 -8.95 -2.53
CA GLY A 117 -0.03 -7.78 -3.39
C GLY A 117 0.66 -8.13 -4.70
N ALA A 118 1.85 -8.74 -4.60
CA ALA A 118 2.64 -9.21 -5.74
C ALA A 118 3.55 -10.36 -5.29
N ALA A 119 3.64 -11.45 -6.03
CA ALA A 119 4.72 -12.41 -5.84
C ALA A 119 6.04 -11.82 -6.34
N LEU A 120 7.18 -12.26 -5.81
CA LEU A 120 8.47 -11.96 -6.41
C LEU A 120 8.83 -13.05 -7.43
N TYR A 121 9.47 -12.64 -8.51
CA TYR A 121 10.05 -13.55 -9.49
C TYR A 121 11.41 -14.08 -9.01
N SER A 122 11.74 -15.34 -9.31
CA SER A 122 13.07 -15.86 -9.04
C SER A 122 14.10 -15.30 -10.03
N GLU A 123 15.36 -15.18 -9.59
CA GLU A 123 16.47 -14.77 -10.46
C GLU A 123 16.68 -15.75 -11.61
N LEU A 124 16.49 -17.04 -11.34
CA LEU A 124 16.56 -18.10 -12.35
C LEU A 124 15.45 -17.98 -13.38
N GLN A 125 14.20 -17.67 -12.94
CA GLN A 125 13.08 -17.41 -13.85
C GLN A 125 13.42 -16.26 -14.79
N LEU A 126 13.92 -15.13 -14.26
CA LEU A 126 14.25 -13.95 -15.07
C LEU A 126 15.36 -14.28 -16.09
N LYS A 127 16.45 -14.93 -15.65
CA LYS A 127 17.55 -15.34 -16.54
C LYS A 127 17.04 -16.22 -17.69
N ARG A 128 16.16 -17.18 -17.40
CA ARG A 128 15.55 -18.04 -18.42
C ARG A 128 14.63 -17.30 -19.40
N CYS A 129 13.85 -16.31 -18.90
CA CYS A 129 13.02 -15.47 -19.76
C CYS A 129 13.89 -14.65 -20.73
N LEU A 130 14.96 -14.01 -20.22
CA LEU A 130 15.87 -13.21 -21.03
C LEU A 130 16.59 -14.06 -22.07
N SER A 131 17.14 -15.21 -21.68
CA SER A 131 17.79 -16.14 -22.62
C SER A 131 16.87 -16.61 -23.76
N LYS A 132 15.59 -16.84 -23.47
CA LYS A 132 14.63 -17.15 -24.54
C LYS A 132 14.43 -15.99 -25.50
N LEU A 133 14.33 -14.76 -24.99
CA LEU A 133 14.17 -13.56 -25.84
C LEU A 133 15.43 -13.30 -26.68
N GLU A 134 16.61 -13.58 -26.17
CA GLU A 134 17.89 -13.46 -26.89
C GLU A 134 18.02 -14.47 -28.03
N THR A 135 17.38 -15.63 -27.92
CA THR A 135 17.52 -16.75 -28.88
C THR A 135 16.31 -16.91 -29.82
N SER A 136 15.22 -16.16 -29.64
CA SER A 136 14.01 -16.22 -30.43
C SER A 136 13.77 -14.93 -31.22
N VAL A 137 13.24 -15.04 -32.42
CA VAL A 137 12.77 -13.90 -33.19
C VAL A 137 11.24 -13.96 -33.26
N LEU A 138 10.60 -13.37 -32.27
CA LEU A 138 9.15 -13.26 -32.20
C LEU A 138 8.67 -12.01 -32.91
N ALA A 139 7.83 -12.15 -33.93
CA ALA A 139 7.22 -11.08 -34.68
C ALA A 139 5.78 -10.82 -34.26
N ASN A 140 5.16 -9.79 -34.84
CA ASN A 140 3.74 -9.51 -34.60
C ASN A 140 2.88 -10.74 -34.95
N PRO A 141 2.06 -11.26 -34.02
CA PRO A 141 1.25 -12.47 -34.24
C PRO A 141 0.21 -12.33 -35.37
N HIS A 142 -0.09 -11.09 -35.84
CA HIS A 142 -0.97 -10.86 -37.00
C HIS A 142 -0.25 -11.05 -38.33
N SER A 143 1.07 -11.27 -38.34
CA SER A 143 1.85 -11.59 -39.54
C SER A 143 1.93 -13.11 -39.73
N GLU A 144 0.81 -13.81 -39.79
CA GLU A 144 0.69 -15.27 -39.79
C GLU A 144 1.44 -15.96 -40.95
N GLY A 145 1.60 -15.27 -42.08
CA GLY A 145 2.33 -15.76 -43.26
C GLY A 145 3.86 -15.75 -43.11
N SER A 146 4.43 -15.12 -42.09
CA SER A 146 5.86 -15.15 -41.80
C SER A 146 6.19 -16.23 -40.77
N GLY A 147 7.34 -16.90 -40.88
CA GLY A 147 7.78 -17.89 -39.89
C GLY A 147 7.78 -17.38 -38.45
N SER A 148 8.27 -16.20 -38.24
CA SER A 148 8.33 -15.57 -36.89
C SER A 148 6.96 -15.12 -36.38
N GLY A 149 6.02 -14.72 -37.24
CA GLY A 149 4.64 -14.43 -36.85
C GLY A 149 3.87 -15.69 -36.46
N GLY A 150 4.07 -16.79 -37.20
CA GLY A 150 3.55 -18.13 -36.89
C GLY A 150 4.08 -18.62 -35.55
N GLU A 151 5.37 -18.50 -35.27
CA GLU A 151 6.00 -18.86 -33.96
C GLU A 151 5.37 -18.10 -32.79
N SER A 152 5.10 -16.79 -32.97
CA SER A 152 4.40 -15.99 -31.96
C SER A 152 2.98 -16.52 -31.69
N GLY A 153 2.23 -16.88 -32.75
CA GLY A 153 0.91 -17.48 -32.67
C GLY A 153 0.92 -18.81 -31.93
N GLU A 154 1.86 -19.69 -32.25
CA GLU A 154 2.05 -20.98 -31.57
C GLU A 154 2.39 -20.80 -30.09
N THR A 155 3.27 -19.84 -29.76
CA THR A 155 3.64 -19.48 -28.38
C THR A 155 2.43 -19.02 -27.58
N ILE A 156 1.59 -18.15 -28.15
CA ILE A 156 0.33 -17.70 -27.55
C ILE A 156 -0.61 -18.87 -27.33
N GLY A 157 -0.79 -19.74 -28.34
CA GLY A 157 -1.64 -20.93 -28.25
C GLY A 157 -1.16 -21.91 -27.18
N ALA A 158 0.15 -22.14 -27.08
CA ALA A 158 0.74 -22.99 -26.05
C ALA A 158 0.53 -22.41 -24.64
N ALA A 159 0.70 -21.08 -24.47
CA ALA A 159 0.46 -20.40 -23.21
C ALA A 159 -1.01 -20.52 -22.77
N ARG A 160 -2.00 -20.39 -23.68
CA ARG A 160 -3.42 -20.61 -23.38
C ARG A 160 -3.68 -22.01 -22.86
N ARG A 161 -3.18 -23.04 -23.57
CA ARG A 161 -3.33 -24.43 -23.14
C ARG A 161 -2.71 -24.69 -21.78
N GLN A 162 -1.55 -24.10 -21.51
CA GLN A 162 -0.89 -24.20 -20.20
C GLN A 162 -1.72 -23.55 -19.09
N VAL A 163 -2.25 -22.34 -19.33
CA VAL A 163 -3.13 -21.67 -18.36
C VAL A 163 -4.36 -22.54 -18.08
N LEU A 164 -5.06 -22.99 -19.11
CA LEU A 164 -6.24 -23.86 -18.95
C LEU A 164 -5.92 -25.12 -18.16
N SER A 165 -4.78 -25.77 -18.45
CA SER A 165 -4.33 -26.96 -17.73
C SER A 165 -4.12 -26.74 -16.24
N VAL A 166 -3.58 -25.60 -15.85
CA VAL A 166 -3.37 -25.25 -14.41
C VAL A 166 -4.68 -25.18 -13.64
N PHE A 167 -5.75 -24.78 -14.31
CA PHE A 167 -7.09 -24.68 -13.71
C PHE A 167 -8.00 -25.87 -14.00
N ASN A 168 -7.46 -26.96 -14.56
CA ASN A 168 -8.24 -28.12 -15.01
C ASN A 168 -9.45 -27.71 -15.91
N ALA A 169 -9.29 -26.65 -16.69
CA ALA A 169 -10.30 -26.12 -17.59
C ALA A 169 -10.16 -26.80 -18.97
N SER A 170 -11.21 -27.48 -19.43
CA SER A 170 -11.21 -28.09 -20.78
C SER A 170 -11.14 -27.03 -21.88
N PRO A 171 -10.21 -27.09 -22.84
CA PRO A 171 -10.22 -26.23 -24.03
C PRO A 171 -11.50 -26.30 -24.85
N GLU A 172 -12.26 -27.38 -24.72
CA GLU A 172 -13.55 -27.56 -25.42
C GLU A 172 -14.65 -26.70 -24.74
N GLU A 173 -14.52 -26.42 -23.44
CA GLU A 173 -15.52 -25.67 -22.68
C GLU A 173 -15.12 -24.23 -22.40
N TYR A 174 -13.83 -23.92 -22.35
CA TYR A 174 -13.33 -22.60 -21.94
C TYR A 174 -12.51 -21.90 -23.03
N TYR A 175 -12.66 -20.60 -23.08
CA TYR A 175 -11.72 -19.66 -23.69
C TYR A 175 -10.73 -19.18 -22.63
N CYS A 176 -9.48 -18.98 -23.04
CA CYS A 176 -8.48 -18.27 -22.22
C CYS A 176 -8.15 -16.94 -22.89
N VAL A 177 -8.81 -15.88 -22.50
CA VAL A 177 -8.64 -14.51 -23.02
C VAL A 177 -7.55 -13.82 -22.24
N PHE A 178 -6.46 -13.39 -22.88
CA PHE A 178 -5.42 -12.60 -22.23
C PHE A 178 -5.89 -11.18 -21.99
N THR A 179 -5.53 -10.65 -20.83
CA THR A 179 -5.90 -9.31 -20.34
C THR A 179 -4.70 -8.63 -19.71
N SER A 180 -4.75 -7.33 -19.46
CA SER A 180 -3.70 -6.61 -18.70
C SER A 180 -3.65 -6.96 -17.21
N GLY A 181 -4.56 -7.83 -16.75
CA GLY A 181 -4.69 -8.30 -15.36
C GLY A 181 -6.12 -8.66 -15.04
N ALA A 182 -6.37 -9.19 -13.84
CA ALA A 182 -7.71 -9.56 -13.38
C ALA A 182 -8.71 -8.40 -13.48
N THR A 183 -8.30 -7.17 -13.20
CA THR A 183 -9.16 -5.98 -13.29
C THR A 183 -9.74 -5.79 -14.68
N GLU A 184 -8.98 -5.99 -15.75
CA GLU A 184 -9.49 -5.89 -17.10
C GLU A 184 -10.46 -7.03 -17.43
N GLY A 185 -10.15 -8.27 -17.00
CA GLY A 185 -11.09 -9.39 -17.14
C GLY A 185 -12.44 -9.10 -16.49
N LEU A 186 -12.42 -8.54 -15.28
CA LEU A 186 -13.63 -8.09 -14.57
C LEU A 186 -14.38 -6.99 -15.34
N ARG A 187 -13.64 -6.03 -15.91
CA ARG A 187 -14.22 -4.96 -16.73
C ARG A 187 -14.88 -5.51 -17.99
N ILE A 188 -14.24 -6.42 -18.70
CA ILE A 188 -14.81 -7.06 -19.91
C ILE A 188 -16.13 -7.75 -19.58
N VAL A 189 -16.19 -8.53 -18.48
CA VAL A 189 -17.43 -9.17 -18.06
C VAL A 189 -18.49 -8.13 -17.70
N GLY A 190 -18.15 -7.15 -16.88
CA GLY A 190 -19.09 -6.11 -16.44
C GLY A 190 -19.67 -5.29 -17.59
N GLU A 191 -18.83 -4.90 -18.55
CA GLU A 191 -19.20 -4.11 -19.72
C GLU A 191 -20.05 -4.90 -20.73
N ALA A 192 -19.69 -6.17 -20.97
CA ALA A 192 -20.33 -6.99 -21.97
C ALA A 192 -21.53 -7.80 -21.45
N PHE A 193 -21.76 -7.87 -20.13
CA PHE A 193 -22.90 -8.60 -19.59
C PHE A 193 -24.21 -7.95 -20.03
N PRO A 194 -25.21 -8.73 -20.44
CA PRO A 194 -26.47 -8.21 -21.03
C PRO A 194 -27.44 -7.71 -19.92
N TRP A 195 -27.05 -6.62 -19.29
CA TRP A 195 -27.83 -5.96 -18.25
C TRP A 195 -29.18 -5.48 -18.75
N SER A 196 -30.21 -5.66 -17.94
CA SER A 196 -31.57 -5.18 -18.16
C SER A 196 -32.22 -4.85 -16.80
N GLU A 197 -33.37 -4.24 -16.81
CA GLU A 197 -34.13 -3.88 -15.59
C GLU A 197 -34.47 -5.12 -14.73
N ASP A 198 -34.65 -6.28 -15.37
CA ASP A 198 -34.90 -7.55 -14.68
C ASP A 198 -33.61 -8.25 -14.22
N ALA A 199 -32.44 -7.76 -14.61
CA ALA A 199 -31.16 -8.35 -14.23
C ALA A 199 -30.72 -7.93 -12.83
N SER A 200 -29.88 -8.74 -12.20
CA SER A 200 -29.22 -8.37 -10.95
C SER A 200 -27.72 -8.70 -10.97
N PHE A 201 -26.95 -7.82 -10.36
CA PHE A 201 -25.56 -8.06 -9.97
C PHE A 201 -25.50 -8.23 -8.45
N THR A 202 -25.24 -9.44 -8.01
CA THR A 202 -25.07 -9.77 -6.59
C THR A 202 -23.60 -10.13 -6.36
N TYR A 203 -23.00 -9.61 -5.30
CA TYR A 203 -21.59 -9.91 -4.99
C TYR A 203 -21.39 -10.00 -3.47
N THR A 204 -20.47 -10.84 -3.01
CA THR A 204 -20.16 -10.90 -1.59
C THR A 204 -19.54 -9.58 -1.12
N VAL A 205 -19.79 -9.21 0.15
CA VAL A 205 -19.23 -7.96 0.74
C VAL A 205 -17.70 -7.96 0.64
N ASP A 206 -17.08 -9.11 0.82
CA ASP A 206 -15.64 -9.29 0.81
C ASP A 206 -15.09 -9.45 -0.62
N ASN A 207 -15.17 -8.38 -1.38
CA ASN A 207 -14.68 -8.33 -2.75
C ASN A 207 -13.71 -7.16 -3.00
N HIS A 208 -12.82 -7.39 -3.95
CA HIS A 208 -11.92 -6.34 -4.43
C HIS A 208 -12.69 -5.22 -5.16
N ASN A 209 -12.21 -3.98 -5.09
CA ASN A 209 -12.83 -2.82 -5.76
C ASN A 209 -13.11 -3.04 -7.25
N SER A 210 -12.31 -3.85 -7.94
CA SER A 210 -12.52 -4.14 -9.36
C SER A 210 -13.79 -4.95 -9.63
N VAL A 211 -14.24 -5.76 -8.65
CA VAL A 211 -15.54 -6.44 -8.71
C VAL A 211 -16.66 -5.45 -8.42
N LEU A 212 -16.48 -4.61 -7.38
CA LEU A 212 -17.46 -3.58 -7.02
C LEU A 212 -17.72 -2.61 -8.17
N GLY A 213 -16.72 -2.31 -8.99
CA GLY A 213 -16.84 -1.43 -10.16
C GLY A 213 -17.85 -1.90 -11.20
N ILE A 214 -18.12 -3.20 -11.28
CA ILE A 214 -19.12 -3.80 -12.21
C ILE A 214 -20.53 -3.25 -11.95
N ARG A 215 -20.84 -2.89 -10.69
CA ARG A 215 -22.17 -2.38 -10.32
C ARG A 215 -22.61 -1.17 -11.15
N ASN A 216 -21.67 -0.33 -11.59
CA ASN A 216 -22.02 0.87 -12.35
C ASN A 216 -22.57 0.49 -13.72
N TYR A 217 -21.99 -0.50 -14.41
CA TYR A 217 -22.54 -1.01 -15.68
C TYR A 217 -23.94 -1.61 -15.51
N ALA A 218 -24.19 -2.31 -14.39
CA ALA A 218 -25.50 -2.86 -14.08
C ALA A 218 -26.53 -1.74 -13.83
N LEU A 219 -26.20 -0.80 -12.94
CA LEU A 219 -27.07 0.31 -12.56
C LEU A 219 -27.39 1.23 -13.75
N ASP A 220 -26.44 1.49 -14.64
CA ASP A 220 -26.62 2.31 -15.86
C ASP A 220 -27.65 1.70 -16.83
N LYS A 221 -27.95 0.40 -16.71
CA LYS A 221 -28.93 -0.33 -17.50
C LYS A 221 -30.22 -0.65 -16.72
N GLY A 222 -30.41 -0.03 -15.57
CA GLY A 222 -31.57 -0.25 -14.71
C GLY A 222 -31.57 -1.55 -13.91
N ALA A 223 -30.51 -2.37 -14.01
CA ALA A 223 -30.36 -3.58 -13.21
C ALA A 223 -30.14 -3.25 -11.74
N THR A 224 -30.45 -4.19 -10.85
CA THR A 224 -30.12 -4.05 -9.43
C THR A 224 -28.68 -4.49 -9.18
N ALA A 225 -27.95 -3.77 -8.28
CA ALA A 225 -26.62 -4.16 -7.88
C ALA A 225 -26.50 -4.12 -6.36
N ARG A 226 -26.23 -5.26 -5.70
CA ARG A 226 -26.25 -5.37 -4.24
C ARG A 226 -25.10 -6.23 -3.70
N ALA A 227 -24.49 -5.76 -2.62
CA ALA A 227 -23.65 -6.60 -1.80
C ALA A 227 -24.51 -7.61 -1.04
N ALA A 228 -24.01 -8.82 -0.82
CA ALA A 228 -24.70 -9.87 -0.10
C ALA A 228 -23.81 -10.55 0.91
N THR A 229 -24.40 -11.05 1.98
CA THR A 229 -23.85 -12.09 2.82
C THR A 229 -24.32 -13.45 2.33
N VAL A 230 -23.50 -14.48 2.50
CA VAL A 230 -23.86 -15.85 2.18
C VAL A 230 -23.94 -16.64 3.46
N SER A 231 -25.05 -17.32 3.69
CA SER A 231 -25.27 -18.25 4.78
C SER A 231 -25.70 -19.60 4.24
N VAL A 232 -25.62 -20.64 5.06
CA VAL A 232 -26.18 -21.95 4.77
C VAL A 232 -27.37 -22.14 5.72
N ASP A 233 -28.52 -22.50 5.19
CA ASP A 233 -29.74 -22.75 5.98
C ASP A 233 -29.73 -24.15 6.64
N GLY A 234 -30.77 -24.46 7.40
CA GLY A 234 -30.90 -25.74 8.10
C GLY A 234 -30.96 -26.96 7.19
N ASP A 235 -31.27 -26.77 5.91
CA ASP A 235 -31.31 -27.82 4.88
C ASP A 235 -29.99 -27.96 4.10
N GLY A 236 -28.93 -27.20 4.52
CA GLY A 236 -27.63 -27.19 3.86
C GLY A 236 -27.60 -26.36 2.57
N ARG A 237 -28.60 -25.52 2.27
CA ARG A 237 -28.67 -24.72 1.07
C ARG A 237 -28.08 -23.33 1.29
N TYR A 238 -27.39 -22.82 0.29
CA TYR A 238 -26.85 -21.46 0.31
C TYR A 238 -27.95 -20.42 0.14
N ASP A 239 -27.93 -19.39 0.99
CA ASP A 239 -28.81 -18.24 0.92
C ASP A 239 -27.99 -16.95 0.80
N LEU A 240 -28.11 -16.31 -0.36
CA LEU A 240 -27.50 -15.01 -0.65
C LEU A 240 -28.45 -13.92 -0.16
N ARG A 241 -28.11 -13.32 0.98
CA ARG A 241 -28.92 -12.25 1.61
C ARG A 241 -28.35 -10.90 1.23
N PRO A 242 -29.05 -10.13 0.36
CA PRO A 242 -28.63 -8.78 0.02
C PRO A 242 -28.56 -7.89 1.26
N LEU A 243 -27.52 -7.06 1.31
CA LEU A 243 -27.35 -6.03 2.33
C LEU A 243 -27.80 -4.68 1.79
N GLY A 244 -28.42 -3.88 2.65
CA GLY A 244 -28.90 -2.53 2.35
C GLY A 244 -30.34 -2.33 2.78
N ILE A 245 -30.80 -1.08 2.79
CA ILE A 245 -32.16 -0.70 3.11
C ILE A 245 -33.08 -1.38 2.08
N GLU A 246 -34.12 -2.05 2.56
CA GLU A 246 -35.23 -2.50 1.72
C GLU A 246 -35.67 -1.30 0.89
N ASP A 247 -35.43 -1.34 -0.41
CA ASP A 247 -35.98 -0.36 -1.33
C ASP A 247 -37.50 -0.53 -1.22
N GLN A 248 -38.20 0.46 -0.71
CA GLN A 248 -39.66 0.46 -0.58
C GLN A 248 -40.40 0.29 -1.94
N ARG A 249 -39.64 0.12 -3.03
CA ARG A 249 -40.15 -0.25 -4.34
C ARG A 249 -40.49 -1.74 -4.50
N SER A 250 -40.21 -2.59 -3.51
CA SER A 250 -40.56 -4.03 -3.56
C SER A 250 -42.07 -4.32 -3.35
N GLY A 251 -42.89 -3.28 -3.22
CA GLY A 251 -44.37 -3.43 -3.11
C GLY A 251 -45.15 -3.31 -4.43
N THR A 252 -44.52 -2.90 -5.52
CA THR A 252 -45.17 -2.94 -6.84
C THR A 252 -44.86 -4.27 -7.51
N ALA A 253 -45.92 -5.07 -7.63
CA ALA A 253 -45.94 -6.30 -8.39
C ALA A 253 -45.10 -6.16 -9.66
N MET A 254 -44.21 -7.14 -9.89
CA MET A 254 -43.55 -7.32 -11.18
C MET A 254 -44.66 -7.24 -12.25
N ALA A 255 -44.71 -6.10 -12.94
CA ALA A 255 -45.50 -6.01 -14.15
C ALA A 255 -44.92 -7.07 -15.10
N SER A 256 -45.74 -8.03 -15.45
CA SER A 256 -45.44 -9.05 -16.45
C SER A 256 -45.02 -8.34 -17.72
N SER A 257 -43.72 -8.15 -17.89
CA SER A 257 -43.17 -7.72 -19.17
C SER A 257 -43.34 -8.87 -20.13
N THR A 258 -44.11 -8.64 -21.19
CA THR A 258 -44.40 -9.57 -22.26
C THR A 258 -43.20 -9.89 -23.16
N THR A 259 -41.96 -9.64 -22.74
CA THR A 259 -40.74 -10.02 -23.45
C THR A 259 -40.32 -11.41 -23.01
N SER A 260 -40.40 -12.39 -23.89
CA SER A 260 -40.13 -13.80 -23.68
C SER A 260 -38.63 -14.17 -23.36
N ARG A 261 -37.82 -13.19 -23.00
CA ARG A 261 -36.40 -13.41 -22.72
C ARG A 261 -36.20 -13.53 -21.21
N ARG A 262 -35.70 -14.67 -20.77
CA ARG A 262 -35.40 -14.96 -19.36
C ARG A 262 -34.35 -13.96 -18.81
N ALA A 263 -34.57 -13.41 -17.62
CA ALA A 263 -33.61 -12.50 -16.95
C ALA A 263 -32.26 -13.18 -16.74
N ARG A 264 -31.18 -12.42 -16.79
CA ARG A 264 -29.82 -12.89 -16.56
C ARG A 264 -29.20 -12.19 -15.36
N HIS A 265 -28.72 -12.98 -14.42
CA HIS A 265 -28.16 -12.51 -13.16
C HIS A 265 -26.68 -12.88 -13.08
N LEU A 266 -25.87 -12.03 -12.47
CA LEU A 266 -24.46 -12.29 -12.22
C LEU A 266 -24.19 -12.31 -10.73
N PHE A 267 -23.58 -13.39 -10.23
CA PHE A 267 -23.06 -13.49 -8.88
C PHE A 267 -21.53 -13.48 -8.89
N ALA A 268 -20.91 -12.64 -8.06
CA ALA A 268 -19.46 -12.54 -7.97
C ALA A 268 -18.96 -12.74 -6.55
N PHE A 269 -17.91 -13.57 -6.40
CA PHE A 269 -17.20 -13.75 -5.13
C PHE A 269 -15.73 -14.09 -5.35
N PRO A 270 -14.82 -13.83 -4.37
CA PRO A 270 -13.42 -14.22 -4.46
C PRO A 270 -13.25 -15.69 -4.07
N ALA A 271 -12.36 -16.42 -4.72
CA ALA A 271 -11.97 -17.75 -4.27
C ALA A 271 -11.21 -17.70 -2.93
N GLU A 272 -10.44 -16.62 -2.71
CA GLU A 272 -9.75 -16.32 -1.46
C GLU A 272 -9.72 -14.79 -1.27
N SER A 273 -10.09 -14.34 -0.06
CA SER A 273 -10.06 -12.94 0.29
C SER A 273 -8.65 -12.38 0.25
N ASN A 274 -8.46 -11.31 -0.50
CA ASN A 274 -7.18 -10.61 -0.54
C ASN A 274 -6.91 -9.76 0.72
N PHE A 275 -7.90 -9.58 1.60
CA PHE A 275 -7.77 -8.87 2.88
C PHE A 275 -7.42 -9.86 3.99
N SER A 276 -8.31 -10.81 4.28
CA SER A 276 -8.22 -11.72 5.42
C SER A 276 -7.60 -13.08 5.10
N GLY A 277 -7.50 -13.46 3.83
CA GLY A 277 -7.09 -14.79 3.41
C GLY A 277 -8.14 -15.88 3.59
N VAL A 278 -9.35 -15.53 4.01
CA VAL A 278 -10.45 -16.49 4.13
C VAL A 278 -10.75 -17.08 2.76
N ARG A 279 -10.82 -18.39 2.68
CA ARG A 279 -11.20 -19.15 1.49
C ARG A 279 -12.69 -19.44 1.50
N TYR A 280 -13.29 -19.41 0.34
CA TYR A 280 -14.72 -19.62 0.16
C TYR A 280 -14.99 -20.99 -0.45
N ASN A 281 -16.13 -21.57 -0.07
CA ASN A 281 -16.54 -22.85 -0.60
C ASN A 281 -16.96 -22.70 -2.07
N LEU A 282 -16.24 -23.36 -2.97
CA LEU A 282 -16.50 -23.30 -4.41
C LEU A 282 -17.71 -24.13 -4.84
N ASP A 283 -18.26 -24.99 -3.99
CA ASP A 283 -19.53 -25.71 -4.26
C ASP A 283 -20.67 -24.74 -4.57
N MET A 284 -20.57 -23.51 -4.09
CA MET A 284 -21.52 -22.43 -4.42
C MET A 284 -21.69 -22.26 -5.94
N VAL A 285 -20.64 -22.51 -6.72
CA VAL A 285 -20.72 -22.48 -8.20
C VAL A 285 -21.72 -23.52 -8.69
N ASN A 286 -21.59 -24.76 -8.23
CA ASN A 286 -22.44 -25.88 -8.61
C ASN A 286 -23.89 -25.66 -8.14
N GLU A 287 -24.04 -25.24 -6.89
CA GLU A 287 -25.34 -25.05 -6.28
C GLU A 287 -26.14 -23.93 -6.97
N LEU A 288 -25.49 -22.82 -7.31
CA LEU A 288 -26.14 -21.70 -8.00
C LEU A 288 -26.51 -22.08 -9.45
N GLN A 289 -25.63 -22.78 -10.16
CA GLN A 289 -25.90 -23.25 -11.53
C GLN A 289 -26.98 -24.31 -11.55
N ALA A 290 -27.07 -25.17 -10.54
CA ALA A 290 -28.14 -26.12 -10.35
C ALA A 290 -29.45 -25.50 -9.83
N LYS A 291 -29.47 -24.18 -9.58
CA LYS A 291 -30.63 -23.45 -9.08
C LYS A 291 -31.12 -23.91 -7.69
N ARG A 292 -30.20 -24.38 -6.86
CA ARG A 292 -30.48 -24.87 -5.50
C ARG A 292 -30.16 -23.85 -4.40
N CYS A 293 -29.90 -22.59 -4.77
CA CYS A 293 -29.65 -21.52 -3.85
C CYS A 293 -30.89 -20.65 -3.64
N LYS A 294 -30.92 -19.97 -2.50
CA LYS A 294 -31.85 -18.86 -2.25
C LYS A 294 -31.16 -17.52 -2.49
N VAL A 295 -31.87 -16.57 -3.03
CA VAL A 295 -31.41 -15.18 -3.22
C VAL A 295 -32.46 -14.26 -2.68
N GLY A 296 -32.19 -13.59 -1.55
CA GLY A 296 -33.16 -12.76 -0.87
C GLY A 296 -34.41 -13.52 -0.43
N GLY A 297 -34.23 -14.78 -0.02
CA GLY A 297 -35.33 -15.65 0.44
C GLY A 297 -36.14 -16.35 -0.66
N ARG A 298 -35.86 -16.10 -1.96
CA ARG A 298 -36.51 -16.76 -3.09
C ARG A 298 -35.60 -17.80 -3.73
N GLU A 299 -36.20 -18.85 -4.31
CA GLU A 299 -35.40 -19.86 -5.03
C GLU A 299 -34.75 -19.24 -6.27
N SER A 300 -33.46 -19.51 -6.49
CA SER A 300 -32.68 -18.97 -7.61
C SER A 300 -33.23 -19.42 -8.99
N GLY A 301 -34.05 -20.49 -9.02
CA GLY A 301 -34.69 -21.00 -10.24
C GLY A 301 -35.88 -20.17 -10.75
N GLU A 302 -36.49 -19.37 -9.91
CA GLU A 302 -37.73 -18.65 -10.24
C GLU A 302 -37.50 -17.36 -11.02
N GLY A 303 -36.33 -16.74 -10.91
CA GLY A 303 -36.07 -15.38 -11.44
C GLY A 303 -35.36 -15.31 -12.79
N GLY A 304 -34.63 -16.34 -13.22
CA GLY A 304 -33.79 -16.24 -14.43
C GLY A 304 -32.63 -17.22 -14.48
N ASP A 305 -31.60 -16.88 -15.26
CA ASP A 305 -30.37 -17.66 -15.38
C ASP A 305 -29.23 -16.95 -14.64
N TRP A 306 -28.58 -17.67 -13.73
CA TRP A 306 -27.47 -17.18 -12.95
C TRP A 306 -26.13 -17.56 -13.59
N PHE A 307 -25.22 -16.59 -13.64
CA PHE A 307 -23.83 -16.74 -14.04
C PHE A 307 -22.93 -16.46 -12.86
N VAL A 308 -21.82 -17.17 -12.76
CA VAL A 308 -20.86 -17.05 -11.66
C VAL A 308 -19.57 -16.46 -12.16
N LEU A 309 -19.15 -15.37 -11.51
CA LEU A 309 -17.86 -14.70 -11.70
C LEU A 309 -16.99 -14.95 -10.48
N LEU A 310 -15.90 -15.68 -10.65
CA LEU A 310 -14.96 -16.04 -9.60
C LEU A 310 -13.69 -15.19 -9.71
N ASP A 311 -13.40 -14.38 -8.71
CA ASP A 311 -12.11 -13.70 -8.60
C ASP A 311 -11.08 -14.65 -7.98
N ALA A 312 -10.25 -15.23 -8.82
CA ALA A 312 -9.17 -16.13 -8.42
C ALA A 312 -7.80 -15.43 -8.34
N ALA A 313 -7.74 -14.11 -8.46
CA ALA A 313 -6.47 -13.36 -8.52
C ALA A 313 -5.55 -13.63 -7.32
N LYS A 314 -6.10 -13.85 -6.10
CA LYS A 314 -5.30 -14.20 -4.92
C LYS A 314 -5.07 -15.72 -4.81
N ALA A 315 -6.09 -16.52 -5.03
CA ALA A 315 -6.03 -17.97 -4.85
C ALA A 315 -5.09 -18.67 -5.86
N ALA A 316 -5.00 -18.15 -7.09
CA ALA A 316 -4.26 -18.77 -8.18
C ALA A 316 -2.77 -19.03 -7.88
N GLY A 317 -2.16 -18.28 -6.97
CA GLY A 317 -0.74 -18.44 -6.61
C GLY A 317 -0.46 -19.57 -5.63
N THR A 318 -1.49 -20.08 -4.94
CA THR A 318 -1.32 -21.11 -3.90
C THR A 318 -2.27 -22.29 -4.09
N ARG A 319 -3.54 -22.02 -4.38
CA ARG A 319 -4.59 -23.03 -4.56
C ARG A 319 -5.51 -22.58 -5.72
N PRO A 320 -5.09 -22.78 -6.99
CA PRO A 320 -5.93 -22.43 -8.14
C PRO A 320 -7.25 -23.25 -8.11
N PRO A 321 -8.39 -22.61 -8.42
CA PRO A 321 -9.66 -23.32 -8.53
C PRO A 321 -9.63 -24.41 -9.59
N ASP A 322 -10.18 -25.58 -9.28
CA ASP A 322 -10.37 -26.68 -10.23
C ASP A 322 -11.69 -26.50 -11.00
N LEU A 323 -11.59 -26.06 -12.26
CA LEU A 323 -12.76 -25.76 -13.09
C LEU A 323 -13.45 -27.00 -13.67
N SER A 324 -12.83 -28.19 -13.53
CA SER A 324 -13.52 -29.44 -13.82
C SER A 324 -14.52 -29.83 -12.75
N GLN A 325 -14.26 -29.40 -11.49
CA GLN A 325 -15.14 -29.63 -10.35
C GLN A 325 -16.09 -28.47 -10.09
N PHE A 326 -15.59 -27.25 -10.24
CA PHE A 326 -16.33 -26.00 -9.96
C PHE A 326 -16.37 -25.11 -11.20
N PRO A 327 -17.22 -25.42 -12.19
CA PRO A 327 -17.19 -24.82 -13.51
C PRO A 327 -17.79 -23.41 -13.53
N ALA A 328 -17.12 -22.45 -12.88
CA ALA A 328 -17.50 -21.03 -12.89
C ALA A 328 -17.55 -20.49 -14.32
N ASP A 329 -18.50 -19.62 -14.62
CA ASP A 329 -18.73 -19.07 -15.96
C ASP A 329 -17.62 -18.11 -16.38
N PHE A 330 -17.07 -17.35 -15.41
CA PHE A 330 -15.99 -16.40 -15.60
C PHE A 330 -15.01 -16.50 -14.44
N VAL A 331 -13.72 -16.63 -14.75
CA VAL A 331 -12.65 -16.68 -13.74
C VAL A 331 -11.55 -15.70 -14.13
N VAL A 332 -11.15 -14.82 -13.22
CA VAL A 332 -10.10 -13.83 -13.49
C VAL A 332 -8.85 -14.10 -12.68
N ILE A 333 -7.70 -13.93 -13.32
CA ILE A 333 -6.37 -14.14 -12.73
C ILE A 333 -5.38 -13.05 -13.12
N SER A 334 -4.32 -12.90 -12.31
CA SER A 334 -3.17 -12.03 -12.60
C SER A 334 -1.89 -12.81 -12.42
N PHE A 335 -1.08 -12.97 -13.47
CA PHE A 335 0.09 -13.85 -13.44
C PHE A 335 1.19 -13.37 -12.48
N TYR A 336 1.36 -12.04 -12.32
CA TYR A 336 2.35 -11.48 -11.40
C TYR A 336 2.09 -11.83 -9.92
N LYS A 337 0.84 -12.21 -9.57
CA LYS A 337 0.51 -12.71 -8.22
C LYS A 337 0.85 -14.19 -8.04
N ILE A 338 1.09 -14.92 -9.11
CA ILE A 338 1.44 -16.35 -9.09
C ILE A 338 2.96 -16.51 -8.97
N PHE A 339 3.72 -15.88 -9.88
CA PHE A 339 5.17 -16.07 -9.98
C PHE A 339 5.96 -14.77 -10.28
N GLY A 340 5.37 -13.60 -10.06
CA GLY A 340 6.02 -12.29 -10.07
C GLY A 340 6.24 -11.66 -11.44
N TYR A 341 6.71 -12.39 -12.44
CA TYR A 341 7.00 -11.89 -13.79
C TYR A 341 6.35 -12.76 -14.86
N PRO A 342 5.67 -12.17 -15.87
CA PRO A 342 5.57 -10.74 -16.16
C PRO A 342 4.47 -10.04 -15.34
N SER A 343 4.64 -8.74 -15.11
CA SER A 343 3.57 -7.85 -14.65
C SER A 343 2.76 -7.33 -15.84
N GLY A 344 1.57 -6.77 -15.59
CA GLY A 344 0.71 -6.23 -16.65
C GLY A 344 0.10 -7.30 -17.57
N LEU A 345 0.02 -8.55 -17.09
CA LEU A 345 -0.60 -9.66 -17.82
C LEU A 345 -1.47 -10.50 -16.88
N GLY A 346 -2.66 -10.83 -17.33
CA GLY A 346 -3.63 -11.70 -16.68
C GLY A 346 -4.42 -12.49 -17.70
N ALA A 347 -5.44 -13.21 -17.22
CA ALA A 347 -6.38 -13.88 -18.09
C ALA A 347 -7.79 -13.88 -17.51
N LEU A 348 -8.77 -13.90 -18.43
CA LEU A 348 -10.15 -14.23 -18.18
C LEU A 348 -10.40 -15.61 -18.77
N LEU A 349 -10.62 -16.60 -17.89
CA LEU A 349 -11.11 -17.93 -18.31
C LEU A 349 -12.63 -17.84 -18.36
N MET A 350 -13.19 -18.11 -19.53
CA MET A 350 -14.59 -17.87 -19.79
C MET A 350 -15.24 -19.09 -20.42
N ARG A 351 -16.28 -19.63 -19.79
CA ARG A 351 -17.03 -20.73 -20.41
C ARG A 351 -17.60 -20.30 -21.76
N LYS A 352 -17.46 -21.12 -22.79
CA LYS A 352 -17.96 -20.84 -24.15
C LYS A 352 -19.47 -20.57 -24.15
N LYS A 353 -20.22 -21.29 -23.31
CA LYS A 353 -21.66 -21.06 -23.09
C LYS A 353 -21.92 -19.68 -22.51
N ALA A 354 -21.15 -19.25 -21.53
CA ALA A 354 -21.28 -17.92 -20.93
C ALA A 354 -20.82 -16.82 -21.90
N ALA A 355 -19.75 -17.05 -22.67
CA ALA A 355 -19.30 -16.12 -23.71
C ALA A 355 -20.38 -15.80 -24.75
N SER A 356 -21.23 -16.79 -25.08
CA SER A 356 -22.28 -16.61 -26.08
C SER A 356 -23.40 -15.66 -25.65
N VAL A 357 -23.52 -15.36 -24.35
CA VAL A 357 -24.55 -14.43 -23.84
C VAL A 357 -24.03 -13.01 -23.67
N LEU A 358 -22.72 -12.81 -23.70
CA LEU A 358 -22.11 -11.48 -23.57
C LEU A 358 -22.23 -10.68 -24.88
N ASP A 359 -22.50 -9.39 -24.73
CA ASP A 359 -22.60 -8.41 -25.82
C ASP A 359 -21.45 -7.40 -25.74
N LYS A 360 -20.27 -7.81 -26.23
CA LYS A 360 -19.10 -6.90 -26.31
C LYS A 360 -19.30 -5.92 -27.46
N ARG A 361 -19.45 -4.64 -27.15
CA ARG A 361 -19.69 -3.59 -28.14
C ARG A 361 -18.43 -3.00 -28.72
N TYR A 362 -17.43 -2.70 -27.90
CA TYR A 362 -16.15 -2.19 -28.37
C TYR A 362 -15.37 -3.26 -29.11
N PHE A 363 -14.68 -2.85 -30.16
CA PHE A 363 -13.69 -3.68 -30.87
C PHE A 363 -12.42 -2.88 -31.15
N GLY A 364 -11.28 -3.51 -30.99
CA GLY A 364 -9.97 -2.99 -31.33
C GLY A 364 -9.37 -3.67 -32.56
N GLY A 365 -8.19 -3.25 -32.99
CA GLY A 365 -7.40 -3.93 -33.98
C GLY A 365 -7.17 -5.39 -33.60
N GLY A 366 -7.28 -6.32 -34.54
CA GLY A 366 -7.16 -7.75 -34.30
C GLY A 366 -8.43 -8.46 -33.83
N ALA A 367 -9.42 -7.76 -33.28
CA ALA A 367 -10.64 -8.35 -32.73
C ALA A 367 -11.77 -8.56 -33.77
N VAL A 368 -11.63 -7.99 -34.95
CA VAL A 368 -12.64 -8.06 -36.03
C VAL A 368 -12.11 -8.75 -37.27
N THR A 369 -13.03 -9.39 -38.03
CA THR A 369 -12.75 -9.93 -39.36
C THR A 369 -12.95 -8.89 -40.46
N VAL A 370 -13.85 -7.94 -40.22
CA VAL A 370 -14.15 -6.81 -41.09
C VAL A 370 -14.76 -5.69 -40.29
N SER A 371 -14.43 -4.46 -40.64
CA SER A 371 -15.13 -3.24 -40.24
C SER A 371 -15.15 -2.26 -41.43
N VAL A 372 -16.22 -1.49 -41.56
CA VAL A 372 -16.39 -0.48 -42.59
C VAL A 372 -16.27 0.90 -41.91
N ALA A 373 -15.43 1.77 -42.47
CA ALA A 373 -15.15 3.06 -41.83
C ALA A 373 -16.36 4.02 -41.95
N GLU A 374 -17.06 3.96 -43.05
CA GLU A 374 -18.17 4.85 -43.40
C GLU A 374 -19.51 4.37 -42.83
N GLU A 375 -19.60 3.15 -42.32
CA GLU A 375 -20.84 2.52 -41.84
C GLU A 375 -20.63 1.87 -40.50
N ALA A 376 -21.67 1.84 -39.65
CA ALA A 376 -21.69 1.13 -38.38
C ALA A 376 -21.79 -0.42 -38.60
N TYR A 377 -20.89 -0.91 -39.44
CA TYR A 377 -20.83 -2.34 -39.79
C TYR A 377 -19.48 -2.94 -39.39
N PHE A 378 -19.53 -4.03 -38.59
CA PHE A 378 -18.37 -4.84 -38.28
C PHE A 378 -18.76 -6.30 -38.00
N ARG A 379 -17.80 -7.20 -38.08
CA ARG A 379 -17.93 -8.59 -37.62
C ARG A 379 -16.74 -8.96 -36.74
N ARG A 380 -17.05 -9.33 -35.52
CA ARG A 380 -16.05 -9.75 -34.52
C ARG A 380 -15.51 -11.15 -34.90
N ARG A 381 -14.22 -11.37 -34.61
CA ARG A 381 -13.60 -12.71 -34.71
C ARG A 381 -14.27 -13.67 -33.74
N ARG A 382 -14.25 -14.95 -34.08
CA ARG A 382 -14.67 -16.01 -33.18
C ARG A 382 -13.56 -16.38 -32.21
N GLY A 383 -13.90 -17.03 -31.09
CA GLY A 383 -12.95 -17.47 -30.07
C GLY A 383 -12.37 -16.32 -29.25
N GLU A 384 -11.19 -16.55 -28.70
CA GLU A 384 -10.47 -15.59 -27.82
C GLU A 384 -10.16 -14.30 -28.54
N ALA A 385 -9.72 -14.35 -29.78
CA ALA A 385 -9.35 -13.19 -30.58
C ALA A 385 -10.46 -12.12 -30.68
N GLY A 386 -11.73 -12.52 -30.59
CA GLY A 386 -12.83 -11.56 -30.56
C GLY A 386 -12.95 -10.78 -29.23
N TRP A 387 -12.27 -11.21 -28.19
CA TRP A 387 -12.28 -10.59 -26.87
C TRP A 387 -11.04 -9.79 -26.57
N GLU A 388 -9.96 -9.97 -27.33
CA GLU A 388 -8.65 -9.34 -27.18
C GLU A 388 -8.51 -8.18 -28.15
N ASP A 389 -8.41 -6.98 -27.59
CA ASP A 389 -8.31 -5.75 -28.38
C ASP A 389 -6.84 -5.31 -28.51
N GLY A 390 -6.40 -5.08 -29.75
CA GLY A 390 -5.04 -4.69 -30.07
C GLY A 390 -4.08 -5.89 -30.10
N THR A 391 -2.81 -5.61 -30.41
CA THR A 391 -1.76 -6.63 -30.42
C THR A 391 -1.47 -7.12 -29.03
N LEU A 392 -1.60 -8.43 -28.80
CA LEU A 392 -1.27 -9.04 -27.53
C LEU A 392 0.20 -8.80 -27.15
N PRO A 393 0.53 -8.71 -25.84
CA PRO A 393 1.90 -8.58 -25.36
C PRO A 393 2.64 -9.93 -25.47
N PHE A 394 2.90 -10.37 -26.71
CA PHE A 394 3.38 -11.72 -27.03
C PHE A 394 4.75 -12.04 -26.39
N LEU A 395 5.62 -11.05 -26.22
CA LEU A 395 6.89 -11.22 -25.49
C LEU A 395 6.66 -11.51 -24.00
N ALA A 396 5.69 -10.86 -23.38
CA ALA A 396 5.30 -11.16 -22.00
C ALA A 396 4.58 -12.51 -21.89
N ILE A 397 3.77 -12.87 -22.88
CA ILE A 397 3.09 -14.18 -22.92
C ILE A 397 4.10 -15.32 -23.02
N GLN A 398 5.19 -15.16 -23.77
CA GLN A 398 6.27 -16.14 -23.83
C GLN A 398 6.84 -16.45 -22.44
N ALA A 399 6.95 -15.44 -21.57
CA ALA A 399 7.50 -15.61 -20.23
C ALA A 399 6.62 -16.50 -19.32
N LEU A 400 5.32 -16.66 -19.62
CA LEU A 400 4.40 -17.49 -18.83
C LEU A 400 4.88 -18.93 -18.72
N SER A 401 5.38 -19.51 -19.81
CA SER A 401 5.89 -20.89 -19.82
C SER A 401 7.04 -21.07 -18.81
N THR A 402 7.85 -20.05 -18.60
CA THR A 402 8.94 -20.09 -17.63
C THR A 402 8.43 -19.90 -16.20
N GLY A 403 7.46 -19.00 -16.00
CA GLY A 403 6.81 -18.80 -14.69
C GLY A 403 6.08 -20.05 -14.20
N PHE A 404 5.28 -20.69 -15.06
CA PHE A 404 4.61 -21.94 -14.71
C PHE A 404 5.59 -23.09 -14.46
N ARG A 405 6.68 -23.18 -15.24
CA ARG A 405 7.75 -24.17 -14.99
C ARG A 405 8.41 -23.94 -13.63
N GLN A 406 8.54 -22.68 -13.18
CA GLN A 406 9.06 -22.37 -11.87
C GLN A 406 8.18 -22.94 -10.75
N ILE A 407 6.86 -22.72 -10.86
CA ILE A 407 5.88 -23.20 -9.88
C ILE A 407 5.69 -24.72 -9.95
N SER A 408 5.69 -25.34 -11.14
CA SER A 408 5.47 -26.78 -11.30
C SER A 408 6.62 -27.66 -10.75
N ARG A 409 7.74 -27.05 -10.33
CA ARG A 409 8.79 -27.75 -9.54
C ARG A 409 8.28 -28.19 -8.17
N PHE A 410 7.25 -27.52 -7.70
CA PHE A 410 6.51 -27.80 -6.49
C PHE A 410 5.05 -28.01 -6.90
N SER A 411 4.34 -28.98 -6.45
CA SER A 411 2.91 -29.05 -6.72
C SER A 411 2.16 -27.93 -6.00
N PHE A 412 1.03 -27.48 -6.52
CA PHE A 412 0.19 -26.52 -5.80
C PHE A 412 -0.25 -27.03 -4.43
N ARG A 413 -0.44 -28.34 -4.27
CA ARG A 413 -0.72 -28.97 -2.97
C ARG A 413 0.44 -28.78 -2.00
N ALA A 414 1.67 -28.98 -2.43
CA ALA A 414 2.84 -28.77 -1.58
C ALA A 414 3.07 -27.30 -1.26
N ILE A 415 2.83 -26.40 -2.25
CA ILE A 415 2.88 -24.95 -2.02
C ILE A 415 1.85 -24.54 -0.97
N ASP A 416 0.61 -24.99 -1.09
CA ASP A 416 -0.46 -24.68 -0.15
C ASP A 416 -0.13 -25.17 1.26
N ALA A 417 0.31 -26.42 1.42
CA ALA A 417 0.73 -26.97 2.71
C ALA A 417 1.87 -26.13 3.34
N HIS A 418 2.90 -25.81 2.53
CA HIS A 418 4.05 -25.04 2.95
C HIS A 418 3.66 -23.64 3.48
N VAL A 419 2.90 -22.88 2.69
CA VAL A 419 2.53 -21.52 3.09
C VAL A 419 1.53 -21.49 4.24
N CYS A 420 0.64 -22.50 4.32
CA CYS A 420 -0.30 -22.64 5.43
C CYS A 420 0.41 -22.97 6.75
N ALA A 421 1.45 -23.81 6.73
CA ALA A 421 2.26 -24.11 7.90
C ALA A 421 2.91 -22.85 8.49
N ILE A 422 3.58 -22.05 7.65
CA ILE A 422 4.20 -20.80 8.06
C ILE A 422 3.16 -19.80 8.59
N THR A 423 2.01 -19.73 7.91
CA THR A 423 0.92 -18.81 8.30
C THR A 423 0.35 -19.17 9.64
N ARG A 424 0.13 -20.47 9.89
CA ARG A 424 -0.35 -20.98 11.18
C ARG A 424 0.61 -20.61 12.30
N TYR A 425 1.91 -20.88 12.13
CA TYR A 425 2.94 -20.49 13.10
C TYR A 425 2.86 -19.00 13.46
N ALA A 426 2.90 -18.12 12.44
CA ALA A 426 2.87 -16.68 12.67
C ALA A 426 1.57 -16.24 13.37
N ALA A 427 0.41 -16.73 12.91
CA ALA A 427 -0.88 -16.35 13.45
C ALA A 427 -1.06 -16.82 14.92
N GLU A 428 -0.58 -18.02 15.26
CA GLU A 428 -0.62 -18.53 16.63
C GLU A 428 0.26 -17.72 17.56
N LYS A 429 1.50 -17.41 17.16
CA LYS A 429 2.41 -16.57 17.95
C LYS A 429 1.80 -15.19 18.17
N MET A 430 1.29 -14.55 17.12
CA MET A 430 0.62 -13.24 17.20
C MET A 430 -0.63 -13.29 18.10
N GLY A 431 -1.43 -14.33 17.99
CA GLY A 431 -2.64 -14.50 18.79
C GLY A 431 -2.36 -14.72 20.29
N ARG A 432 -1.18 -15.24 20.63
CA ARG A 432 -0.72 -15.47 22.01
C ARG A 432 0.04 -14.29 22.61
N MET A 433 0.42 -13.27 21.82
CA MET A 433 1.14 -12.11 22.37
C MET A 433 0.31 -11.36 23.39
N ARG A 434 0.91 -11.09 24.55
CA ARG A 434 0.26 -10.34 25.63
C ARG A 434 1.18 -9.26 26.18
N HIS A 435 0.60 -8.14 26.56
CA HIS A 435 1.25 -7.14 27.38
C HIS A 435 1.44 -7.66 28.82
N SER A 436 2.24 -6.96 29.61
CA SER A 436 2.46 -7.30 31.03
C SER A 436 1.19 -7.33 31.88
N ASN A 437 0.16 -6.56 31.48
CA ASN A 437 -1.16 -6.57 32.11
C ASN A 437 -2.10 -7.68 31.61
N GLY A 438 -1.63 -8.57 30.75
CA GLY A 438 -2.42 -9.65 30.15
C GLY A 438 -3.26 -9.27 28.93
N GLY A 439 -3.28 -7.98 28.55
CA GLY A 439 -3.98 -7.48 27.39
C GLY A 439 -3.40 -8.05 26.07
N SER A 440 -4.25 -8.28 25.07
CA SER A 440 -3.82 -8.76 23.75
C SER A 440 -3.08 -7.66 22.97
N VAL A 441 -1.94 -8.02 22.37
CA VAL A 441 -1.15 -7.13 21.51
C VAL A 441 -1.71 -7.09 20.10
N CYS A 442 -2.05 -8.25 19.51
CA CYS A 442 -2.53 -8.36 18.14
C CYS A 442 -4.01 -8.72 18.12
N GLU A 443 -4.76 -8.00 17.30
CA GLU A 443 -6.10 -8.37 16.86
C GLU A 443 -6.01 -8.91 15.45
N VAL A 444 -6.11 -10.23 15.30
CA VAL A 444 -5.91 -10.96 14.05
C VAL A 444 -7.25 -11.23 13.38
N TYR A 445 -7.36 -10.93 12.09
CA TYR A 445 -8.57 -11.08 11.28
C TYR A 445 -8.48 -12.30 10.36
N GLY A 446 -9.58 -13.03 10.21
CA GLY A 446 -9.67 -14.25 9.41
C GLY A 446 -9.98 -15.48 10.27
N ARG A 447 -9.70 -16.67 9.74
CA ARG A 447 -9.96 -17.95 10.39
C ARG A 447 -8.67 -18.65 10.85
N HIS A 448 -7.85 -17.98 11.65
CA HIS A 448 -6.55 -18.48 12.09
C HIS A 448 -6.61 -19.35 13.35
N SER A 449 -7.63 -19.16 14.19
CA SER A 449 -7.86 -20.01 15.36
C SER A 449 -9.02 -20.95 15.07
N GLY A 450 -8.89 -22.22 15.35
CA GLY A 450 -9.94 -23.24 15.19
C GLY A 450 -11.16 -23.08 16.12
N GLY A 451 -11.28 -21.95 16.79
CA GLY A 451 -12.44 -21.56 17.61
C GLY A 451 -13.46 -20.81 16.75
N ALA A 452 -14.71 -21.15 16.89
CA ALA A 452 -15.84 -20.39 16.40
C ALA A 452 -15.76 -18.98 17.00
N GLY A 453 -15.07 -18.07 16.31
CA GLY A 453 -15.12 -16.64 16.64
C GLY A 453 -16.56 -16.16 16.52
N GLU A 454 -17.09 -15.58 17.58
CA GLU A 454 -18.38 -14.89 17.66
C GLU A 454 -18.40 -13.65 16.73
N GLY A 455 -18.35 -13.90 15.45
CA GLY A 455 -18.44 -12.91 14.37
C GLY A 455 -19.29 -13.48 13.25
N GLY A 456 -20.57 -13.64 13.49
CA GLY A 456 -21.71 -13.73 12.57
C GLY A 456 -21.41 -14.08 11.11
N GLY A 457 -20.91 -15.24 10.79
CA GLY A 457 -20.83 -15.77 9.45
C GLY A 457 -21.24 -17.22 9.46
N GLY A 458 -22.39 -17.56 8.86
CA GLY A 458 -22.95 -18.89 8.84
C GLY A 458 -21.92 -19.95 8.46
N ALA A 459 -21.85 -20.98 9.29
CA ALA A 459 -21.04 -22.17 9.03
C ALA A 459 -21.44 -22.73 7.65
N GLY A 460 -20.48 -22.80 6.72
CA GLY A 460 -20.70 -23.49 5.45
C GLY A 460 -20.20 -22.82 4.18
N PHE A 461 -20.21 -21.48 4.07
CA PHE A 461 -19.70 -20.81 2.88
C PHE A 461 -18.18 -20.59 2.94
N GLU A 462 -17.66 -20.26 4.07
CA GLU A 462 -16.21 -20.10 4.25
C GLU A 462 -15.58 -21.47 4.58
N SER A 463 -14.65 -21.90 3.77
CA SER A 463 -14.11 -23.27 3.81
C SER A 463 -12.71 -23.40 4.42
N GLY A 464 -12.05 -22.28 4.76
CA GLY A 464 -10.70 -22.36 5.31
C GLY A 464 -9.95 -21.05 5.34
N GLN A 465 -8.64 -21.14 5.58
CA GLN A 465 -7.73 -20.02 5.67
C GLN A 465 -6.56 -20.19 4.68
N GLY A 466 -6.25 -19.15 3.92
CA GLY A 466 -5.09 -19.05 3.06
C GLY A 466 -3.93 -18.29 3.72
N PRO A 467 -2.80 -18.13 3.02
CA PRO A 467 -1.54 -17.60 3.59
C PRO A 467 -1.53 -16.07 3.68
N VAL A 468 -2.54 -15.51 4.31
CA VAL A 468 -2.68 -14.07 4.56
C VAL A 468 -3.08 -13.84 5.99
N ILE A 469 -2.41 -12.93 6.69
CA ILE A 469 -2.78 -12.46 8.02
C ILE A 469 -3.02 -10.97 7.94
N ALA A 470 -4.25 -10.53 8.17
CA ALA A 470 -4.57 -9.14 8.42
C ALA A 470 -4.74 -8.91 9.91
N PHE A 471 -4.24 -7.80 10.44
CA PHE A 471 -4.26 -7.54 11.86
C PHE A 471 -4.15 -6.05 12.20
N ASN A 472 -4.51 -5.69 13.42
CA ASN A 472 -4.18 -4.42 14.06
C ASN A 472 -3.49 -4.67 15.39
N ILE A 473 -2.74 -3.66 15.85
CA ILE A 473 -2.02 -3.70 17.14
C ILE A 473 -2.77 -2.88 18.18
N LYS A 474 -2.86 -3.41 19.39
CA LYS A 474 -3.39 -2.73 20.56
C LYS A 474 -2.28 -2.44 21.56
N ARG A 475 -2.43 -1.38 22.33
CA ARG A 475 -1.61 -1.08 23.50
C ARG A 475 -2.16 -1.79 24.74
N ALA A 476 -1.41 -1.73 25.84
CA ALA A 476 -1.84 -2.30 27.13
C ALA A 476 -3.15 -1.69 27.66
N ASP A 477 -3.45 -0.44 27.31
CA ASP A 477 -4.70 0.24 27.66
C ASP A 477 -5.87 -0.10 26.72
N GLY A 478 -5.66 -0.98 25.74
CA GLY A 478 -6.67 -1.41 24.74
C GLY A 478 -6.81 -0.46 23.55
N SER A 479 -6.15 0.70 23.53
CA SER A 479 -6.18 1.60 22.39
C SER A 479 -5.37 1.05 21.21
N TYR A 480 -5.76 1.43 19.97
CA TYR A 480 -5.07 0.96 18.78
C TYR A 480 -3.77 1.72 18.50
N VAL A 481 -2.77 1.01 18.03
CA VAL A 481 -1.61 1.59 17.34
C VAL A 481 -1.98 1.79 15.88
N GLY A 482 -1.74 2.98 15.33
CA GLY A 482 -1.99 3.25 13.93
C GLY A 482 -1.15 2.35 13.03
N TYR A 483 -1.74 1.83 11.94
CA TYR A 483 -1.05 0.91 11.03
C TYR A 483 0.15 1.55 10.32
N ARG A 484 0.23 2.88 10.24
CA ARG A 484 1.41 3.59 9.71
C ARG A 484 2.61 3.48 10.65
N SER A 485 2.38 3.45 11.95
CA SER A 485 3.45 3.20 12.93
C SER A 485 3.99 1.78 12.78
N VAL A 486 3.12 0.80 12.53
CA VAL A 486 3.52 -0.59 12.27
C VAL A 486 4.31 -0.70 10.97
N GLU A 487 3.87 -0.04 9.90
CA GLU A 487 4.60 0.02 8.61
C GLU A 487 5.99 0.64 8.79
N THR A 488 6.09 1.73 9.55
CA THR A 488 7.37 2.40 9.82
C THR A 488 8.32 1.49 10.62
N MET A 489 7.79 0.74 11.58
CA MET A 489 8.58 -0.21 12.36
C MET A 489 9.03 -1.39 11.49
N ALA A 490 8.16 -1.91 10.66
CA ALA A 490 8.48 -2.97 9.71
C ALA A 490 9.61 -2.54 8.76
N ASP A 491 9.55 -1.31 8.22
CA ASP A 491 10.60 -0.74 7.35
C ASP A 491 11.94 -0.65 8.09
N ALA A 492 11.94 -0.23 9.36
CA ALA A 492 13.14 -0.18 10.20
C ALA A 492 13.77 -1.57 10.41
N HIS A 493 12.96 -2.61 10.47
CA HIS A 493 13.36 -4.01 10.55
C HIS A 493 13.52 -4.69 9.18
N ARG A 494 13.46 -3.94 8.08
CA ARG A 494 13.54 -4.44 6.69
C ARG A 494 12.47 -5.46 6.32
N LEU A 495 11.30 -5.36 6.93
CA LEU A 495 10.13 -6.16 6.56
C LEU A 495 9.26 -5.38 5.57
N VAL A 496 8.96 -5.99 4.44
CA VAL A 496 8.04 -5.44 3.43
C VAL A 496 6.65 -6.03 3.68
N LEU A 497 5.74 -5.20 4.15
CA LEU A 497 4.34 -5.55 4.38
C LEU A 497 3.41 -4.51 3.74
N ARG A 498 2.12 -4.68 3.86
CA ARG A 498 1.14 -3.76 3.30
C ARG A 498 0.15 -3.26 4.34
N THR A 499 -0.29 -2.00 4.20
CA THR A 499 -1.23 -1.35 5.13
C THR A 499 -2.44 -0.77 4.41
N GLY A 500 -3.53 -0.54 5.12
CA GLY A 500 -4.79 0.02 4.64
C GLY A 500 -5.89 -1.01 4.39
N CYS A 501 -6.84 -0.71 3.49
CA CYS A 501 -7.97 -1.61 3.19
C CYS A 501 -7.70 -2.57 2.02
N HIS A 502 -6.51 -2.58 1.41
CA HIS A 502 -6.08 -3.50 0.36
C HIS A 502 -7.02 -3.58 -0.86
N CYS A 503 -7.68 -2.47 -1.20
CA CYS A 503 -8.71 -2.41 -2.23
C CYS A 503 -9.90 -3.37 -1.98
N ASN A 504 -10.15 -3.76 -0.73
CA ASN A 504 -11.28 -4.57 -0.30
C ASN A 504 -12.05 -3.83 0.81
N PRO A 505 -12.87 -2.84 0.44
CA PRO A 505 -13.52 -1.96 1.42
C PRO A 505 -14.53 -2.68 2.28
N GLY A 506 -15.17 -3.72 1.76
CA GLY A 506 -16.17 -4.48 2.49
C GLY A 506 -15.59 -5.33 3.61
N ALA A 507 -14.52 -6.09 3.35
CA ALA A 507 -13.79 -6.82 4.39
C ALA A 507 -13.19 -5.86 5.42
N CYS A 508 -12.55 -4.77 4.94
CA CYS A 508 -11.99 -3.74 5.81
C CYS A 508 -13.03 -3.19 6.78
N ALA A 509 -14.19 -2.75 6.26
CA ALA A 509 -15.26 -2.22 7.10
C ALA A 509 -15.78 -3.25 8.10
N ARG A 510 -16.03 -4.49 7.66
CA ARG A 510 -16.55 -5.57 8.50
C ARG A 510 -15.63 -5.88 9.68
N TYR A 511 -14.33 -6.11 9.40
CA TYR A 511 -13.37 -6.47 10.44
C TYR A 511 -13.03 -5.30 11.39
N LEU A 512 -13.10 -4.06 10.92
CA LEU A 512 -12.85 -2.88 11.75
C LEU A 512 -14.11 -2.31 12.43
N GLY A 513 -15.27 -2.94 12.25
CA GLY A 513 -16.54 -2.46 12.80
C GLY A 513 -16.92 -1.06 12.31
N LEU A 514 -16.62 -0.74 11.03
CA LEU A 514 -16.95 0.53 10.40
C LEU A 514 -18.28 0.42 9.65
N THR A 515 -19.21 1.28 9.99
CA THR A 515 -20.48 1.40 9.26
C THR A 515 -20.29 2.20 7.95
N PRO A 516 -21.22 2.10 6.99
CA PRO A 516 -21.24 2.98 5.82
C PRO A 516 -21.28 4.48 6.18
N ALA A 517 -21.87 4.84 7.32
CA ALA A 517 -21.90 6.21 7.83
C ALA A 517 -20.50 6.64 8.31
N ASP A 518 -19.79 5.78 9.06
CA ASP A 518 -18.42 6.05 9.50
C ASP A 518 -17.49 6.29 8.30
N ILE A 519 -17.60 5.45 7.25
CA ILE A 519 -16.77 5.58 6.05
C ILE A 519 -17.03 6.92 5.34
N ARG A 520 -18.30 7.33 5.20
CA ARG A 520 -18.65 8.65 4.62
C ARG A 520 -18.15 9.79 5.48
N ALA A 521 -18.28 9.70 6.81
CA ALA A 521 -17.80 10.72 7.75
C ALA A 521 -16.28 10.83 7.71
N ASN A 522 -15.56 9.69 7.69
CA ASN A 522 -14.10 9.66 7.54
C ASN A 522 -13.66 10.32 6.22
N HIS A 523 -14.36 10.04 5.11
CA HIS A 523 -14.07 10.68 3.83
C HIS A 523 -14.33 12.19 3.88
N ALA A 524 -15.41 12.63 4.50
CA ALA A 524 -15.74 14.04 4.67
C ALA A 524 -14.74 14.78 5.57
N SER A 525 -14.15 14.10 6.57
CA SER A 525 -13.07 14.65 7.41
C SER A 525 -11.69 14.69 6.71
N GLY A 526 -11.61 14.29 5.44
CA GLY A 526 -10.39 14.35 4.64
C GLY A 526 -9.66 13.02 4.45
N LYS A 527 -10.15 11.91 5.02
CA LYS A 527 -9.54 10.58 4.83
C LYS A 527 -9.47 10.20 3.36
N ARG A 528 -8.25 9.83 2.90
CA ARG A 528 -7.97 9.32 1.55
C ARG A 528 -7.14 8.05 1.64
N CYS A 529 -7.10 7.27 0.55
CA CYS A 529 -6.14 6.18 0.44
C CYS A 529 -4.72 6.74 0.48
N TRP A 530 -3.82 6.08 1.22
CA TRP A 530 -2.40 6.43 1.33
C TRP A 530 -2.07 7.67 2.18
N ASP A 531 -3.04 8.26 2.88
CA ASP A 531 -2.80 9.33 3.86
C ASP A 531 -2.26 8.79 5.20
N ASP A 532 -2.00 9.70 6.13
CA ASP A 532 -1.54 9.38 7.49
C ASP A 532 -2.69 9.31 8.53
N MET A 533 -3.95 9.40 8.07
CA MET A 533 -5.13 9.32 8.95
C MET A 533 -5.49 7.85 9.19
N ASP A 534 -4.63 7.14 9.88
CA ASP A 534 -4.77 5.70 10.17
C ASP A 534 -5.68 5.39 11.36
N LEU A 535 -5.91 6.37 12.24
CA LEU A 535 -6.87 6.34 13.34
C LEU A 535 -7.79 7.56 13.26
N ILE A 536 -9.09 7.34 13.35
CA ILE A 536 -10.11 8.39 13.47
C ILE A 536 -11.03 8.02 14.63
N ASN A 537 -11.19 8.94 15.59
CA ASN A 537 -11.97 8.71 16.82
C ASN A 537 -11.57 7.42 17.56
N GLY A 538 -10.27 7.10 17.58
CA GLY A 538 -9.73 5.91 18.23
C GLY A 538 -9.94 4.60 17.45
N LYS A 539 -10.63 4.60 16.32
CA LYS A 539 -10.85 3.44 15.46
C LYS A 539 -9.85 3.40 14.30
N PRO A 540 -9.31 2.24 13.93
CA PRO A 540 -8.45 2.11 12.76
C PRO A 540 -9.24 2.30 11.46
N THR A 541 -8.62 2.94 10.47
CA THR A 541 -9.19 3.17 9.14
C THR A 541 -8.70 2.15 8.10
N GLY A 542 -7.91 1.19 8.53
CA GLY A 542 -7.32 0.11 7.74
C GLY A 542 -6.60 -0.88 8.66
N ALA A 543 -5.98 -1.89 8.09
CA ALA A 543 -5.24 -2.92 8.79
C ALA A 543 -3.83 -3.09 8.24
N VAL A 544 -2.97 -3.76 8.96
CA VAL A 544 -1.72 -4.32 8.48
C VAL A 544 -2.01 -5.67 7.84
N ARG A 545 -1.36 -5.98 6.72
CA ARG A 545 -1.46 -7.28 6.07
C ARG A 545 -0.09 -7.85 5.78
N VAL A 546 0.13 -9.09 6.18
CA VAL A 546 1.25 -9.91 5.76
C VAL A 546 0.76 -11.12 5.00
N SER A 547 1.58 -11.65 4.12
CA SER A 547 1.24 -12.82 3.32
C SER A 547 2.49 -13.55 2.86
N PHE A 548 2.43 -14.86 2.81
CA PHE A 548 3.51 -15.75 2.45
C PHE A 548 3.36 -16.33 1.05
N GLY A 549 4.47 -16.65 0.41
CA GLY A 549 4.53 -17.23 -0.93
C GLY A 549 5.41 -18.48 -0.94
N TYR A 550 5.48 -19.15 -2.11
CA TYR A 550 6.13 -20.46 -2.26
C TYR A 550 7.61 -20.50 -1.85
N TYR A 551 8.29 -19.36 -1.76
CA TYR A 551 9.69 -19.26 -1.34
C TYR A 551 9.87 -18.61 0.04
N SER A 552 8.80 -18.28 0.74
CA SER A 552 8.88 -17.79 2.12
C SER A 552 9.45 -18.87 3.03
N THR A 553 10.18 -18.47 4.06
CA THR A 553 10.79 -19.39 5.01
C THR A 553 10.24 -19.20 6.42
N PHE A 554 10.55 -20.12 7.31
CA PHE A 554 10.27 -19.98 8.73
C PHE A 554 10.84 -18.65 9.27
N GLU A 555 12.06 -18.32 8.87
CA GLU A 555 12.77 -17.11 9.28
C GLU A 555 12.02 -15.83 8.90
N ASP A 556 11.31 -15.82 7.76
CA ASP A 556 10.49 -14.68 7.35
C ASP A 556 9.31 -14.47 8.35
N ALA A 557 8.67 -15.55 8.79
CA ALA A 557 7.59 -15.48 9.76
C ALA A 557 8.11 -15.17 11.18
N HIS A 558 9.23 -15.77 11.57
CA HIS A 558 9.89 -15.51 12.85
C HIS A 558 10.35 -14.05 12.96
N ALA A 559 10.91 -13.46 11.89
CA ALA A 559 11.29 -12.06 11.86
C ALA A 559 10.09 -11.12 12.10
N LEU A 560 8.92 -11.44 11.54
CA LEU A 560 7.68 -10.71 11.83
C LEU A 560 7.32 -10.79 13.33
N VAL A 561 7.29 -11.99 13.88
CA VAL A 561 6.93 -12.22 15.29
C VAL A 561 7.89 -11.45 16.21
N ARG A 562 9.20 -11.57 15.98
CA ARG A 562 10.24 -10.86 16.76
C ARG A 562 10.10 -9.35 16.68
N MET A 563 9.84 -8.81 15.48
CA MET A 563 9.60 -7.37 15.31
C MET A 563 8.40 -6.92 16.13
N LEU A 564 7.30 -7.67 16.10
CA LEU A 564 6.09 -7.33 16.87
C LEU A 564 6.34 -7.40 18.38
N GLU A 565 7.01 -8.44 18.86
CA GLU A 565 7.35 -8.62 20.29
C GLU A 565 8.28 -7.53 20.80
N ALA A 566 9.32 -7.20 20.04
CA ALA A 566 10.30 -6.19 20.43
C ALA A 566 9.72 -4.77 20.42
N SER A 567 8.78 -4.49 19.49
CA SER A 567 8.34 -3.13 19.21
C SER A 567 7.02 -2.76 19.89
N PHE A 568 6.16 -3.72 20.18
CA PHE A 568 4.78 -3.44 20.59
C PHE A 568 4.34 -4.14 21.88
N VAL A 569 5.09 -5.10 22.41
CA VAL A 569 4.79 -5.69 23.70
C VAL A 569 5.25 -4.75 24.81
N GLU A 570 4.31 -4.15 25.53
CA GLU A 570 4.61 -3.35 26.71
C GLU A 570 4.96 -4.26 27.89
N ARG A 571 6.25 -4.27 28.24
CA ARG A 571 6.78 -4.99 29.40
C ARG A 571 6.68 -4.03 30.58
N GLY A 572 5.90 -4.36 31.61
CA GLY A 572 5.84 -3.56 32.84
C GLY A 572 7.25 -3.28 33.33
N GLU A 573 7.49 -2.06 33.80
CA GLU A 573 8.75 -1.74 34.49
C GLU A 573 8.94 -2.76 35.59
N ARG A 574 10.00 -3.58 35.49
CA ARG A 574 10.54 -4.25 36.65
C ARG A 574 11.14 -3.14 37.52
N LEU A 575 10.31 -2.60 38.41
CA LEU A 575 10.82 -2.04 39.66
C LEU A 575 11.46 -3.21 40.41
N GLY A 576 12.68 -3.55 40.01
CA GLY A 576 13.57 -4.40 40.77
C GLY A 576 14.02 -3.59 41.99
N VAL A 577 13.20 -3.63 43.02
CA VAL A 577 13.68 -3.36 44.38
C VAL A 577 14.58 -4.56 44.72
N PRO A 578 15.88 -4.40 44.92
CA PRO A 578 16.71 -5.44 45.50
C PRO A 578 16.20 -5.71 46.91
N SER A 579 15.52 -6.83 47.11
CA SER A 579 15.23 -7.36 48.45
C SER A 579 16.54 -7.79 49.10
N GLY A 580 17.04 -6.95 50.00
CA GLY A 580 18.19 -7.32 50.84
C GLY A 580 19.09 -6.13 51.21
N LEU A 581 18.58 -5.20 52.01
CA LEU A 581 19.43 -4.41 52.86
C LEU A 581 18.74 -4.27 54.21
N GLU A 582 19.28 -5.01 55.15
CA GLU A 582 18.98 -4.88 56.58
C GLU A 582 19.28 -3.44 57.07
N THR A 583 18.35 -2.94 57.84
CA THR A 583 18.47 -1.64 58.54
C THR A 583 19.62 -1.68 59.53
N SER A 584 20.66 -0.92 59.29
CA SER A 584 21.60 -0.50 60.32
C SER A 584 21.63 1.06 60.37
N ALA A 585 21.67 1.52 61.64
CA ALA A 585 21.50 2.89 62.07
C ALA A 585 22.50 3.93 61.48
N PRO A 586 22.20 5.23 61.58
CA PRO A 586 22.86 6.26 60.80
C PRO A 586 24.28 6.59 61.30
N ALA A 587 25.25 6.47 60.41
CA ALA A 587 26.60 7.02 60.64
C ALA A 587 26.73 8.40 59.96
N GLN A 588 27.45 9.27 60.71
CA GLN A 588 27.69 10.69 60.46
C GLN A 588 28.10 11.04 59.01
N ALA A 589 27.58 12.19 58.53
CA ALA A 589 27.87 12.81 57.24
C ALA A 589 29.36 13.15 57.10
N PRO A 590 30.00 12.83 55.96
CA PRO A 590 31.27 13.46 55.59
C PRO A 590 31.03 14.82 54.91
N ALA A 591 31.99 15.69 55.03
CA ALA A 591 32.00 17.11 54.56
C ALA A 591 31.80 17.24 53.05
N PRO A 592 31.31 18.36 52.55
CA PRO A 592 30.90 18.55 51.18
C PRO A 592 32.10 18.52 50.22
N SER A 593 32.08 17.61 49.26
CA SER A 593 32.94 17.63 48.07
C SER A 593 32.47 18.75 47.12
N PRO A 594 33.33 19.28 46.25
CA PRO A 594 33.04 20.48 45.48
C PRO A 594 31.88 20.28 44.53
N VAL A 595 31.02 21.29 44.51
CA VAL A 595 29.82 21.42 43.68
C VAL A 595 30.18 21.14 42.21
N LEU A 596 29.72 20.02 41.66
CA LEU A 596 29.51 19.90 40.23
C LEU A 596 28.46 20.95 39.87
N GLU A 597 28.86 21.96 39.06
CA GLU A 597 27.93 22.87 38.42
C GLU A 597 26.86 22.02 37.67
N SER A 598 25.64 22.06 38.17
CA SER A 598 24.51 21.45 37.47
C SER A 598 24.44 22.09 36.08
N LEU A 599 24.67 21.31 35.04
CA LEU A 599 24.51 21.73 33.65
C LEU A 599 23.09 22.25 33.48
N SER A 600 22.94 23.59 33.54
CA SER A 600 21.63 24.21 33.36
C SER A 600 21.11 23.95 31.95
N VAL A 601 19.91 23.37 31.84
CA VAL A 601 19.25 23.13 30.54
C VAL A 601 19.01 24.46 29.85
N ARG A 602 19.38 24.55 28.56
CA ARG A 602 19.23 25.79 27.76
C ARG A 602 18.64 25.49 26.41
N LEU A 603 17.95 26.46 25.80
CA LEU A 603 17.47 26.39 24.43
C LEU A 603 18.66 26.59 23.46
N CYS A 604 19.06 25.57 22.75
CA CYS A 604 20.23 25.56 21.87
C CYS A 604 19.92 25.96 20.44
N ALA A 605 18.71 25.65 19.93
CA ALA A 605 18.29 26.07 18.61
C ALA A 605 16.77 26.19 18.49
N ILE A 606 16.36 27.10 17.61
CA ILE A 606 14.97 27.34 17.23
C ILE A 606 14.86 27.13 15.71
N TYR A 607 13.95 26.26 15.27
CA TYR A 607 13.69 26.00 13.85
C TYR A 607 12.24 26.33 13.48
N VAL A 608 12.07 27.01 12.36
CA VAL A 608 10.76 27.36 11.77
C VAL A 608 10.64 26.72 10.39
N TYR A 609 9.53 26.11 10.10
CA TYR A 609 9.23 25.39 8.86
C TYR A 609 8.05 26.05 8.16
N PRO A 610 8.22 27.13 7.35
CA PRO A 610 7.08 27.88 6.79
C PRO A 610 6.16 27.03 5.91
N ILE A 611 6.74 26.09 5.12
CA ILE A 611 6.00 25.15 4.28
C ILE A 611 6.13 23.75 4.86
N LYS A 612 5.00 23.08 5.06
CA LYS A 612 4.96 21.68 5.52
C LYS A 612 5.79 20.78 4.63
N SER A 613 6.64 19.94 5.22
CA SER A 613 7.53 18.99 4.53
C SER A 613 8.69 19.61 3.73
N CYS A 614 8.87 20.93 3.72
CA CYS A 614 10.08 21.58 3.21
C CYS A 614 11.12 21.77 4.33
N GLN A 615 12.34 22.19 4.03
CA GLN A 615 13.34 22.49 5.04
C GLN A 615 12.88 23.65 5.94
N GLY A 616 13.28 23.58 7.20
CA GLY A 616 13.19 24.69 8.13
C GLY A 616 14.47 25.51 8.12
N PHE A 617 14.41 26.70 8.67
CA PHE A 617 15.59 27.52 8.92
C PHE A 617 15.77 27.75 10.42
N ARG A 618 17.01 27.88 10.84
CA ARG A 618 17.38 28.22 12.21
C ARG A 618 17.28 29.72 12.41
N CYS A 619 16.79 30.15 13.58
CA CYS A 619 16.70 31.54 13.96
C CYS A 619 17.10 31.71 15.42
N ALA A 620 17.80 32.83 15.75
CA ALA A 620 18.24 33.12 17.09
C ALA A 620 17.08 33.50 18.02
N ARG A 621 16.01 34.09 17.49
CA ARG A 621 14.81 34.47 18.21
C ARG A 621 13.57 34.40 17.35
N TRP A 622 12.43 34.00 17.92
CA TRP A 622 11.18 33.92 17.18
C TRP A 622 9.95 34.13 18.05
N ARG A 623 8.89 34.67 17.43
CA ARG A 623 7.64 34.97 18.12
C ARG A 623 6.79 33.71 18.27
N VAL A 624 6.18 33.55 19.44
CA VAL A 624 5.16 32.51 19.68
C VAL A 624 3.80 33.06 19.23
N SER A 625 3.03 32.24 18.55
CA SER A 625 1.68 32.59 18.08
C SER A 625 0.66 32.45 19.21
N ALA A 626 -0.40 33.24 19.18
CA ALA A 626 -1.56 33.09 20.06
C ALA A 626 -2.25 31.71 19.96
N SER A 627 -2.02 30.97 18.85
CA SER A 627 -2.48 29.60 18.69
C SER A 627 -1.61 28.54 19.39
N GLY A 628 -0.54 28.95 20.08
CA GLY A 628 0.33 28.09 20.87
C GLY A 628 1.50 27.46 20.13
N GLY A 629 1.72 27.79 18.85
CA GLY A 629 2.87 27.40 18.05
C GLY A 629 3.82 28.56 17.74
N LEU A 630 4.87 28.31 16.96
CA LEU A 630 5.71 29.38 16.43
C LEU A 630 4.99 30.14 15.30
N TRP A 631 5.13 31.46 15.26
CA TRP A 631 4.49 32.31 14.25
C TRP A 631 4.92 31.90 12.85
N LEU A 632 3.96 31.68 11.92
CA LEU A 632 4.12 31.21 10.55
C LEU A 632 4.75 29.81 10.37
N ASP A 633 4.92 29.04 11.46
CA ASP A 633 5.38 27.66 11.34
C ASP A 633 4.31 26.81 10.65
N ARG A 634 4.67 26.12 9.56
CA ARG A 634 3.79 25.26 8.74
C ARG A 634 2.49 25.96 8.27
N ARG A 635 2.60 27.29 8.03
CA ARG A 635 1.48 28.11 7.55
C ARG A 635 1.02 27.69 6.17
N TRP A 636 1.93 27.16 5.34
CA TRP A 636 1.64 26.69 3.99
C TRP A 636 1.94 25.20 3.82
N ALA A 637 1.29 24.61 2.81
CA ALA A 637 1.52 23.23 2.39
C ALA A 637 1.50 23.15 0.86
N VAL A 638 1.97 22.03 0.31
CA VAL A 638 1.92 21.72 -1.12
C VAL A 638 0.82 20.70 -1.36
N ALA A 639 -0.06 20.95 -2.33
CA ALA A 639 -1.13 20.05 -2.71
C ALA A 639 -1.03 19.72 -4.21
N ASP A 640 -1.38 18.48 -4.58
CA ASP A 640 -1.48 18.07 -5.98
C ASP A 640 -2.80 18.54 -6.64
N ALA A 641 -3.00 18.21 -7.91
CA ALA A 641 -4.19 18.59 -8.68
C ALA A 641 -5.51 18.04 -8.09
N SER A 642 -5.45 16.98 -7.27
CA SER A 642 -6.61 16.44 -6.56
C SER A 642 -6.88 17.12 -5.21
N GLY A 643 -6.02 18.07 -4.80
CA GLY A 643 -6.05 18.72 -3.49
C GLY A 643 -5.41 17.88 -2.37
N ALA A 644 -4.80 16.73 -2.68
CA ALA A 644 -4.10 15.91 -1.70
C ALA A 644 -2.73 16.52 -1.37
N LEU A 645 -2.36 16.50 -0.08
CA LEU A 645 -1.09 17.05 0.36
C LEU A 645 0.10 16.23 -0.13
N VAL A 646 1.08 16.92 -0.71
CA VAL A 646 2.38 16.36 -1.06
C VAL A 646 3.30 16.52 0.15
N THR A 647 3.88 15.42 0.60
CA THR A 647 4.79 15.37 1.75
C THR A 647 6.11 14.72 1.36
N GLN A 648 7.16 14.85 2.18
CA GLN A 648 8.45 14.15 1.96
C GLN A 648 8.29 12.64 1.81
N LYS A 649 7.30 12.03 2.44
CA LYS A 649 7.04 10.59 2.30
C LYS A 649 6.64 10.21 0.87
N ARG A 650 5.86 11.07 0.21
CA ARG A 650 5.41 10.90 -1.16
C ARG A 650 6.46 11.37 -2.17
N ASN A 651 6.98 12.56 -1.98
CA ASN A 651 8.01 13.16 -2.81
C ASN A 651 9.19 13.64 -1.94
N PRO A 652 10.24 12.83 -1.78
CA PRO A 652 11.37 13.15 -0.91
C PRO A 652 12.14 14.42 -1.34
N ARG A 653 12.02 14.88 -2.60
CA ARG A 653 12.62 16.14 -3.06
C ARG A 653 12.14 17.35 -2.28
N MET A 654 10.97 17.27 -1.62
CA MET A 654 10.52 18.34 -0.71
C MET A 654 11.52 18.63 0.42
N ALA A 655 12.30 17.63 0.84
CA ALA A 655 13.35 17.81 1.84
C ALA A 655 14.46 18.76 1.38
N GLN A 656 14.65 18.93 0.08
CA GLN A 656 15.68 19.76 -0.52
C GLN A 656 15.23 21.24 -0.72
N VAL A 657 13.95 21.54 -0.52
CA VAL A 657 13.43 22.91 -0.65
C VAL A 657 13.67 23.68 0.62
N ALA A 658 14.69 24.56 0.61
CA ALA A 658 14.93 25.51 1.68
C ALA A 658 13.94 26.67 1.58
N VAL A 659 13.36 27.06 2.72
CA VAL A 659 12.35 28.13 2.79
C VAL A 659 12.74 29.11 3.90
N THR A 660 12.93 30.38 3.51
CA THR A 660 13.23 31.47 4.46
C THR A 660 12.30 32.67 4.26
N PHE A 661 12.27 33.59 5.21
CA PHE A 661 11.56 34.85 5.07
C PHE A 661 12.53 35.94 4.59
N VAL A 662 12.07 36.75 3.64
CA VAL A 662 12.81 37.93 3.18
C VAL A 662 12.25 39.14 3.94
N SER A 663 13.08 39.81 4.74
CA SER A 663 12.72 41.10 5.39
C SER A 663 12.72 42.19 4.32
N ASP A 664 11.64 42.99 4.22
CA ASP A 664 11.71 44.28 3.53
C ASP A 664 12.59 45.18 4.42
N ASP A 665 13.70 45.69 3.92
CA ASP A 665 14.60 46.63 4.57
C ASP A 665 13.85 47.92 4.92
N ASP A 666 13.23 47.96 6.07
CA ASP A 666 12.96 49.16 6.83
C ASP A 666 12.67 48.75 8.29
N GLY A 667 13.58 49.10 9.16
CA GLY A 667 13.59 48.73 10.56
C GLY A 667 12.30 49.06 11.31
N GLY A 668 11.41 48.11 11.47
CA GLY A 668 10.18 48.25 12.21
C GLY A 668 9.46 46.94 12.35
N GLY A 669 9.68 46.22 13.43
CA GLY A 669 8.87 45.06 13.82
C GLY A 669 7.42 45.47 14.05
N GLY A 670 6.54 45.22 13.08
CA GLY A 670 5.14 45.56 13.22
C GLY A 670 4.35 45.16 11.97
N GLY A 671 4.27 43.87 11.64
CA GLY A 671 3.32 43.35 10.65
C GLY A 671 1.99 43.06 11.33
N GLY A 672 1.04 43.96 11.21
CA GLY A 672 -0.36 43.68 11.49
C GLY A 672 -0.91 42.60 10.57
N ASP A 673 -1.97 41.93 10.97
CA ASP A 673 -2.62 40.74 10.39
C ASP A 673 -3.08 40.83 8.89
N GLY A 674 -2.64 41.84 8.13
CA GLY A 674 -3.08 42.10 6.76
C GLY A 674 -2.00 42.21 5.68
N GLY A 675 -0.72 42.16 5.98
CA GLY A 675 0.38 42.31 5.01
C GLY A 675 0.92 40.98 4.55
N GLY A 676 0.95 40.74 3.20
CA GLY A 676 1.51 39.51 2.64
C GLY A 676 2.98 39.30 3.02
N VAL A 677 3.33 38.03 3.30
CA VAL A 677 4.68 37.58 3.68
C VAL A 677 5.49 37.25 2.41
N ARG A 678 6.78 37.60 2.39
CA ARG A 678 7.68 37.24 1.31
C ARG A 678 8.51 36.02 1.69
N LEU A 679 8.31 34.91 0.94
CA LEU A 679 9.07 33.67 1.08
C LEU A 679 10.17 33.62 0.03
N ARG A 680 11.35 33.18 0.42
CA ARG A 680 12.43 32.79 -0.49
C ARG A 680 12.50 31.28 -0.53
N LEU A 681 12.42 30.73 -1.76
CA LEU A 681 12.52 29.31 -2.04
C LEU A 681 13.84 29.04 -2.75
N GLU A 682 14.58 28.04 -2.28
CA GLU A 682 15.84 27.60 -2.86
C GLU A 682 15.87 26.06 -2.90
N ALA A 683 16.40 25.49 -4.00
CA ALA A 683 16.62 24.04 -4.10
C ALA A 683 17.77 23.75 -5.08
N PRO A 684 18.46 22.61 -4.96
CA PRO A 684 19.52 22.23 -5.89
C PRO A 684 19.06 22.23 -7.35
N GLY A 685 19.82 22.93 -8.21
CA GLY A 685 19.53 22.99 -9.64
C GLY A 685 18.42 23.96 -10.04
N MET A 686 17.80 24.69 -9.08
CA MET A 686 16.74 25.66 -9.32
C MET A 686 17.23 27.09 -9.05
N PRO A 687 16.81 28.09 -9.84
CA PRO A 687 17.05 29.49 -9.49
C PRO A 687 16.26 29.87 -8.24
N PRO A 688 16.84 30.65 -7.30
CA PRO A 688 16.12 31.14 -6.14
C PRO A 688 14.88 31.94 -6.53
N LEU A 689 13.79 31.79 -5.79
CA LEU A 689 12.53 32.50 -6.03
C LEU A 689 12.07 33.27 -4.79
N ASP A 690 11.89 34.59 -4.93
CA ASP A 690 11.21 35.41 -3.93
C ASP A 690 9.72 35.56 -4.32
N ALA A 691 8.83 35.05 -3.50
CA ALA A 691 7.41 35.10 -3.72
C ALA A 691 6.65 35.74 -2.56
N LYS A 692 5.87 36.80 -2.84
CA LYS A 692 4.98 37.38 -1.84
C LYS A 692 3.68 36.55 -1.77
N VAL A 693 3.41 35.93 -0.64
CA VAL A 693 2.18 35.13 -0.43
C VAL A 693 1.20 35.94 0.44
N PRO A 694 -0.13 35.92 0.13
CA PRO A 694 -0.78 35.08 -0.87
C PRO A 694 -0.73 35.60 -2.31
N THR A 695 -0.31 36.83 -2.60
CA THR A 695 -0.49 37.53 -3.89
C THR A 695 0.30 36.95 -5.07
N LYS A 696 1.43 36.28 -4.84
CA LYS A 696 2.25 35.61 -5.88
C LYS A 696 2.34 34.10 -5.68
N ARG A 697 1.29 33.51 -5.13
CA ARG A 697 1.23 32.07 -4.84
C ARG A 697 1.40 31.20 -6.10
N GLU A 698 0.90 31.65 -7.25
CA GLU A 698 1.03 30.93 -8.53
C GLU A 698 2.49 30.77 -8.98
N LYS A 699 3.34 31.79 -8.77
CA LYS A 699 4.76 31.69 -9.09
C LYS A 699 5.48 30.66 -8.22
N ALA A 700 5.17 30.63 -6.91
CA ALA A 700 5.70 29.63 -6.02
C ALA A 700 5.21 28.21 -6.37
N SER A 701 3.95 28.08 -6.78
CA SER A 701 3.37 26.81 -7.25
C SER A 701 4.07 26.29 -8.51
N GLY A 702 4.32 27.16 -9.48
CA GLY A 702 5.05 26.80 -10.71
C GLY A 702 6.48 26.35 -10.43
N TRP A 703 7.20 27.10 -9.59
CA TRP A 703 8.57 26.76 -9.17
C TRP A 703 8.63 25.41 -8.43
N LEU A 704 7.68 25.18 -7.52
CA LEU A 704 7.57 23.91 -6.78
C LEU A 704 7.22 22.76 -7.73
N SER A 705 6.33 22.99 -8.70
CA SER A 705 5.96 21.96 -9.69
C SER A 705 7.16 21.53 -10.54
N GLU A 706 8.01 22.46 -10.93
CA GLU A 706 9.24 22.19 -11.69
C GLU A 706 10.24 21.38 -10.85
N HIS A 707 10.53 21.84 -9.62
CA HIS A 707 11.45 21.13 -8.73
C HIS A 707 10.96 19.72 -8.38
N LEU A 708 9.68 19.56 -8.05
CA LEU A 708 9.09 18.28 -7.62
C LEU A 708 8.79 17.36 -8.82
N ALA A 709 8.89 17.85 -10.05
CA ALA A 709 8.56 17.15 -11.30
C ALA A 709 7.11 16.59 -11.32
N GLU A 710 6.19 17.29 -10.66
CA GLU A 710 4.75 16.99 -10.64
C GLU A 710 3.93 18.28 -10.50
N PRO A 711 2.75 18.39 -11.12
CA PRO A 711 1.89 19.55 -10.97
C PRO A 711 1.40 19.72 -9.54
N VAL A 712 1.80 20.82 -8.89
CA VAL A 712 1.41 21.11 -7.49
C VAL A 712 1.03 22.57 -7.30
N SER A 713 0.30 22.84 -6.22
CA SER A 713 -0.09 24.18 -5.80
C SER A 713 0.34 24.43 -4.35
N LEU A 714 0.89 25.62 -4.10
CA LEU A 714 1.09 26.10 -2.73
C LEU A 714 -0.27 26.49 -2.15
N VAL A 715 -0.68 25.91 -1.04
CA VAL A 715 -1.94 26.18 -0.37
C VAL A 715 -1.71 26.71 1.03
N GLU A 716 -2.60 27.59 1.49
CA GLU A 716 -2.57 28.03 2.90
C GLU A 716 -3.17 26.96 3.77
N ALA A 717 -2.46 26.61 4.80
CA ALA A 717 -2.85 25.59 5.75
C ALA A 717 -3.66 26.19 6.89
N GLY A 718 -4.80 25.62 7.24
CA GLY A 718 -5.54 25.96 8.46
C GLY A 718 -4.72 25.58 9.71
N ALA A 719 -5.13 26.05 10.87
CA ALA A 719 -4.43 25.92 12.17
C ALA A 719 -4.10 24.48 12.63
N ALA A 720 -4.52 23.44 11.89
CA ALA A 720 -4.38 22.04 12.26
C ALA A 720 -3.32 21.25 11.43
N MET A 721 -2.33 21.90 10.85
CA MET A 721 -1.42 21.23 9.88
C MET A 721 -0.13 20.63 10.43
N SER A 722 0.17 20.70 11.72
CA SER A 722 1.06 19.69 12.28
C SER A 722 0.21 18.43 12.44
N ASN A 723 0.65 17.30 11.90
CA ASN A 723 -0.09 16.01 12.00
C ASN A 723 -0.39 15.61 13.46
N GLN A 724 0.17 16.33 14.43
CA GLN A 724 0.12 16.00 15.84
C GLN A 724 -0.18 17.21 16.77
N GLY A 725 -0.30 18.44 16.23
CA GLY A 725 -0.48 19.66 17.05
C GLY A 725 0.79 20.08 17.80
N GLY A 726 0.95 21.37 18.06
CA GLY A 726 2.06 21.91 18.85
C GLY A 726 3.44 21.92 18.18
N CYS A 727 4.44 22.41 18.94
CA CYS A 727 5.85 22.44 18.57
C CYS A 727 6.56 21.18 19.06
N LEU A 728 7.51 20.66 18.29
CA LEU A 728 8.34 19.55 18.72
C LEU A 728 9.57 20.07 19.46
N LEU A 729 9.80 19.58 20.68
CA LEU A 729 10.99 19.80 21.49
C LEU A 729 11.78 18.50 21.61
N VAL A 730 13.08 18.56 21.34
CA VAL A 730 14.03 17.44 21.49
C VAL A 730 15.26 17.87 22.27
N SER A 731 15.92 16.92 22.94
CA SER A 731 17.19 17.15 23.63
C SER A 731 18.37 16.68 22.79
N GLU A 732 19.47 17.47 22.76
CA GLU A 732 20.72 17.06 22.14
C GLU A 732 21.29 15.79 22.77
N ALA A 733 21.17 15.62 24.09
CA ALA A 733 21.61 14.42 24.79
C ALA A 733 20.84 13.19 24.32
N SER A 734 19.52 13.31 24.10
CA SER A 734 18.67 12.26 23.59
C SER A 734 19.00 11.89 22.14
N VAL A 735 19.22 12.90 21.28
CA VAL A 735 19.64 12.66 19.87
C VAL A 735 21.00 11.97 19.82
N ARG A 736 21.97 12.39 20.65
CA ARG A 736 23.29 11.78 20.74
C ARG A 736 23.20 10.32 21.16
N SER A 737 22.40 9.99 22.16
CA SER A 737 22.17 8.60 22.59
C SER A 737 21.57 7.72 21.47
N LEU A 738 20.75 8.29 20.58
CA LEU A 738 20.23 7.56 19.41
C LEU A 738 21.29 7.39 18.31
N LEU A 739 22.13 8.41 18.09
CA LEU A 739 23.22 8.34 17.11
C LEU A 739 24.23 7.24 17.47
N ASP A 740 24.60 7.16 18.75
CA ASP A 740 25.54 6.17 19.26
C ASP A 740 25.01 4.72 18.99
N LYS A 741 23.70 4.52 19.18
CA LYS A 741 23.04 3.24 18.88
C LYS A 741 22.89 2.96 17.39
N ALA A 742 22.61 4.02 16.59
CA ALA A 742 22.30 3.86 15.16
C ALA A 742 23.55 3.66 14.29
N SER A 743 24.73 4.08 14.74
CA SER A 743 26.01 4.02 14.00
C SER A 743 25.92 4.60 12.58
N THR A 744 25.22 5.75 12.43
CA THR A 744 24.90 6.32 11.11
C THR A 744 26.03 7.14 10.50
N GLY A 745 26.98 7.63 11.32
CA GLY A 745 28.04 8.55 10.90
C GLY A 745 27.56 9.99 10.63
N GLU A 746 26.33 10.32 10.99
CA GLU A 746 25.74 11.65 10.89
C GLU A 746 26.23 12.53 12.04
N THR A 747 26.31 13.84 11.80
CA THR A 747 26.56 14.82 12.85
C THR A 747 25.32 14.98 13.75
N LEU A 748 25.50 15.49 14.95
CA LEU A 748 24.41 15.78 15.87
C LEU A 748 23.37 16.73 15.25
N GLU A 749 23.82 17.74 14.51
CA GLU A 749 22.93 18.70 13.85
C GLU A 749 22.11 18.06 12.73
N GLU A 750 22.75 17.25 11.85
CA GLU A 750 22.04 16.52 10.79
C GLU A 750 20.99 15.58 11.38
N ALA A 751 21.33 14.86 12.45
CA ALA A 751 20.39 13.98 13.13
C ALA A 751 19.23 14.76 13.78
N CYS A 752 19.50 15.89 14.42
CA CYS A 752 18.45 16.76 14.95
C CYS A 752 17.48 17.19 13.84
N LEU A 753 17.99 17.61 12.68
CA LEU A 753 17.17 18.07 11.56
C LEU A 753 16.27 16.97 10.97
N GLN A 754 16.66 15.68 11.05
CA GLN A 754 15.81 14.57 10.61
C GLN A 754 14.53 14.44 11.46
N PHE A 755 14.61 14.82 12.74
CA PHE A 755 13.42 14.87 13.62
C PHE A 755 12.54 16.08 13.37
N ARG A 756 13.04 17.12 12.69
CA ARG A 756 12.33 18.36 12.35
C ARG A 756 11.79 19.07 13.62
N PRO A 757 12.62 19.31 14.63
CA PRO A 757 12.20 19.96 15.86
C PRO A 757 11.94 21.45 15.64
N ASN A 758 11.08 22.01 16.49
CA ASN A 758 10.97 23.47 16.63
C ASN A 758 11.95 23.98 17.69
N PHE A 759 12.16 23.19 18.75
CA PHE A 759 13.07 23.52 19.85
C PHE A 759 14.07 22.39 20.05
N VAL A 760 15.35 22.76 20.13
CA VAL A 760 16.43 21.85 20.54
C VAL A 760 17.00 22.38 21.85
N VAL A 761 17.01 21.54 22.88
CA VAL A 761 17.55 21.87 24.19
C VAL A 761 18.85 21.13 24.44
N GLY A 762 19.81 21.80 25.04
CA GLY A 762 21.09 21.23 25.48
C GLY A 762 21.20 21.23 26.98
N GLY A 763 22.09 20.38 27.49
CA GLY A 763 22.21 20.12 28.93
C GLY A 763 21.20 19.08 29.40
N GLY A 764 21.41 18.55 30.60
CA GLY A 764 20.58 17.50 31.17
C GLY A 764 20.90 16.07 30.63
N GLU A 765 20.15 15.11 31.10
CA GLU A 765 20.33 13.70 30.73
C GLU A 765 19.52 13.33 29.49
N ALA A 766 19.93 12.21 28.83
CA ALA A 766 19.23 11.71 27.65
C ALA A 766 17.81 11.28 28.03
N PHE A 767 16.81 11.72 27.24
CA PHE A 767 15.39 11.47 27.38
C PHE A 767 14.71 12.14 28.59
N GLN A 768 15.41 12.96 29.33
CA GLN A 768 14.85 13.69 30.47
C GLN A 768 13.68 14.62 30.04
N GLU A 769 13.72 15.15 28.79
CA GLU A 769 12.63 15.97 28.25
C GLU A 769 11.29 15.23 28.19
N GLU A 770 11.30 13.91 28.15
CA GLU A 770 10.09 13.09 28.09
C GLU A 770 9.32 13.06 29.43
N GLU A 771 9.94 13.48 30.52
CA GLU A 771 9.33 13.57 31.84
C GLU A 771 8.75 14.95 32.15
N TRP A 772 9.11 15.98 31.38
CA TRP A 772 8.69 17.36 31.62
C TRP A 772 7.19 17.56 31.33
N GLY A 773 6.45 18.03 32.32
CA GLY A 773 5.02 18.38 32.16
C GLY A 773 4.83 19.82 31.65
N ARG A 774 5.64 20.74 32.12
CA ARG A 774 5.65 22.15 31.77
C ARG A 774 7.09 22.68 31.67
N VAL A 775 7.33 23.53 30.69
CA VAL A 775 8.65 24.07 30.39
C VAL A 775 8.55 25.59 30.29
N GLU A 776 9.36 26.33 31.04
CA GLU A 776 9.47 27.79 30.94
C GLU A 776 10.77 28.17 30.23
N VAL A 777 10.67 28.97 29.17
CA VAL A 777 11.78 29.44 28.35
C VAL A 777 12.05 30.89 28.65
N GLY A 778 13.25 31.23 29.14
CA GLY A 778 13.68 32.60 29.36
C GLY A 778 12.86 33.41 30.39
N GLY A 779 12.00 32.74 31.17
CA GLY A 779 11.16 33.37 32.18
C GLY A 779 9.92 34.09 31.65
N GLY A 780 9.63 34.01 30.32
CA GLY A 780 8.47 34.67 29.70
C GLY A 780 7.53 33.79 28.91
N VAL A 781 7.99 32.67 28.38
CA VAL A 781 7.18 31.76 27.59
C VAL A 781 7.02 30.44 28.31
N ALA A 782 5.78 30.07 28.63
CA ALA A 782 5.44 28.78 29.21
C ALA A 782 4.91 27.83 28.15
N LEU A 783 5.52 26.64 28.03
CA LEU A 783 5.17 25.60 27.13
C LEU A 783 4.62 24.39 27.91
N ARG A 784 3.40 23.96 27.61
CA ARG A 784 2.78 22.79 28.23
C ARG A 784 2.97 21.57 27.36
N ARG A 785 3.44 20.45 27.91
CA ARG A 785 3.49 19.17 27.24
C ARG A 785 2.08 18.70 26.89
N GLN A 786 1.92 18.26 25.64
CA GLN A 786 0.71 17.61 25.18
C GLN A 786 0.86 16.08 25.21
N ARG A 787 1.93 15.58 24.66
CA ARG A 787 2.24 14.12 24.57
C ARG A 787 3.66 13.91 24.06
N SER A 788 4.14 12.67 24.12
CA SER A 788 5.34 12.25 23.38
C SER A 788 5.07 12.22 21.88
N CYS A 789 6.09 12.55 21.07
CA CYS A 789 5.96 12.58 19.63
C CYS A 789 6.22 11.19 19.03
N VAL A 790 5.21 10.55 18.45
CA VAL A 790 5.37 9.31 17.69
C VAL A 790 6.07 9.62 16.37
N ARG A 791 7.17 8.93 16.10
CA ARG A 791 8.00 9.17 14.92
C ARG A 791 7.46 8.39 13.72
N CYS A 792 7.66 8.93 12.54
CA CYS A 792 7.21 8.35 11.28
C CYS A 792 8.39 8.20 10.30
N ALA A 793 8.17 7.54 9.18
CA ALA A 793 9.18 7.26 8.14
C ALA A 793 9.92 8.51 7.60
N MET A 794 9.48 9.73 7.92
CA MET A 794 10.23 10.95 7.54
C MET A 794 11.62 11.03 8.19
N VAL A 795 11.81 10.40 9.35
CA VAL A 795 13.12 10.34 10.03
C VAL A 795 14.16 9.55 9.20
N SER A 796 13.74 8.71 8.28
CA SER A 796 14.64 7.99 7.36
C SER A 796 14.96 8.76 6.08
N ILE A 797 14.53 10.01 5.94
CA ILE A 797 14.82 10.85 4.77
C ILE A 797 15.93 11.82 5.13
N ASP A 798 17.06 11.72 4.46
CA ASP A 798 18.16 12.68 4.57
C ASP A 798 17.66 14.05 4.08
N GLN A 799 17.68 15.05 4.97
CA GLN A 799 17.11 16.38 4.70
C GLN A 799 17.95 17.18 3.68
N ARG A 800 19.18 16.80 3.41
CA ARG A 800 20.07 17.45 2.43
C ARG A 800 19.92 16.86 1.03
N THR A 801 19.87 15.52 0.94
CA THR A 801 19.86 14.83 -0.36
C THR A 801 18.45 14.44 -0.81
N GLY A 802 17.46 14.44 0.08
CA GLY A 802 16.13 13.92 -0.17
C GLY A 802 16.11 12.40 -0.40
N MET A 803 17.20 11.68 -0.10
CA MET A 803 17.26 10.24 -0.27
C MET A 803 16.78 9.52 0.98
N ARG A 804 16.13 8.38 0.80
CA ARG A 804 15.84 7.48 1.92
C ARG A 804 17.10 6.72 2.28
N THR A 805 17.50 6.78 3.55
CA THR A 805 18.66 6.09 4.07
C THR A 805 18.25 4.80 4.78
N HIS A 806 18.94 3.69 4.49
CA HIS A 806 18.74 2.43 5.21
C HIS A 806 19.33 2.42 6.62
N ARG A 807 20.21 3.38 6.92
CA ARG A 807 20.78 3.60 8.25
C ARG A 807 19.97 4.70 8.93
N SER A 808 18.78 4.38 9.39
CA SER A 808 17.92 5.39 9.96
C SER A 808 18.01 5.42 11.48
N LEU A 809 17.90 6.61 12.05
CA LEU A 809 17.72 6.83 13.48
C LEU A 809 16.51 6.06 14.05
N LEU A 810 15.58 5.61 13.19
CA LEU A 810 14.47 4.72 13.55
C LEU A 810 14.93 3.41 14.20
N LYS A 811 16.12 2.88 13.83
CA LYS A 811 16.65 1.68 14.46
C LYS A 811 16.96 1.92 15.95
N GLY A 812 17.52 3.07 16.29
CA GLY A 812 17.73 3.47 17.69
C GLY A 812 16.43 3.69 18.47
N LEU A 813 15.34 4.02 17.77
CA LEU A 813 14.01 4.21 18.35
C LEU A 813 13.19 2.93 18.48
N SER A 814 13.60 1.83 17.86
CA SER A 814 12.86 0.57 17.87
C SER A 814 12.65 0.02 19.29
N GLU A 815 13.60 0.26 20.18
CA GLU A 815 13.52 -0.12 21.60
C GLU A 815 12.61 0.80 22.44
N ARG A 816 12.13 1.90 21.87
CA ARG A 816 11.37 2.97 22.54
C ARG A 816 9.97 3.20 21.96
N SER A 817 9.33 2.19 21.44
CA SER A 817 7.98 2.28 20.86
C SER A 817 7.80 3.42 19.84
N LEU A 818 8.87 3.78 19.11
CA LEU A 818 8.92 4.89 18.13
C LEU A 818 8.58 6.27 18.71
N THR A 819 8.62 6.47 20.01
CA THR A 819 8.44 7.81 20.61
C THR A 819 9.78 8.51 20.76
N PHE A 820 9.83 9.79 20.41
CA PHE A 820 11.01 10.61 20.59
C PHE A 820 10.69 12.11 20.62
N GLY A 821 11.12 12.78 21.68
CA GLY A 821 10.83 14.17 21.96
C GLY A 821 9.37 14.39 22.39
N ILE A 822 9.07 15.57 22.82
CA ILE A 822 7.74 15.95 23.30
C ILE A 822 7.10 17.02 22.41
N LEU A 823 5.79 16.91 22.25
CA LEU A 823 4.98 17.97 21.64
C LEU A 823 4.54 18.93 22.74
N VAL A 824 4.84 20.20 22.54
CA VAL A 824 4.54 21.28 23.47
C VAL A 824 3.72 22.36 22.80
N THR A 825 2.83 23.00 23.55
CA THR A 825 2.04 24.14 23.11
C THR A 825 2.21 25.28 24.09
N ALA A 826 2.42 26.49 23.59
CA ALA A 826 2.52 27.66 24.46
C ALA A 826 1.17 27.94 25.15
N GLU A 827 1.25 28.33 26.41
CA GLU A 827 0.07 28.72 27.19
C GLU A 827 -0.49 30.05 26.68
N PRO A 828 -1.80 30.27 26.70
CA PRO A 828 -2.46 31.43 26.08
C PRO A 828 -2.01 32.82 26.62
N ALA A 829 -1.42 32.85 27.79
CA ALA A 829 -0.89 34.08 28.40
C ALA A 829 0.52 34.46 27.91
N SER A 830 1.13 33.62 27.04
CA SER A 830 2.53 33.81 26.62
C SER A 830 2.60 34.45 25.24
N ASP A 831 2.33 35.76 25.17
CA ASP A 831 2.61 36.53 23.94
C ASP A 831 4.08 36.97 23.97
N GLY A 832 4.97 35.97 23.79
CA GLY A 832 6.40 36.13 24.02
C GLY A 832 7.27 35.75 22.81
N VAL A 833 8.52 36.17 22.93
CA VAL A 833 9.59 35.76 21.99
C VAL A 833 10.46 34.74 22.71
N VAL A 834 10.70 33.62 22.06
CA VAL A 834 11.71 32.62 22.46
C VAL A 834 13.05 33.02 21.87
N GLU A 835 14.14 32.87 22.63
CA GLU A 835 15.48 33.26 22.19
C GLU A 835 16.48 32.15 22.50
N GLU A 836 17.36 31.87 21.53
CA GLU A 836 18.46 30.90 21.66
C GLU A 836 19.37 31.29 22.84
N GLY A 837 19.85 30.36 23.62
CA GLY A 837 20.61 30.57 24.84
C GLY A 837 19.74 30.74 26.09
N SER A 838 18.42 30.91 25.95
CA SER A 838 17.52 31.08 27.09
C SER A 838 17.58 29.89 28.05
N PRO A 839 17.62 30.14 29.38
CA PRO A 839 17.55 29.05 30.35
C PRO A 839 16.17 28.37 30.30
N ILE A 840 16.17 27.08 30.48
CA ILE A 840 14.97 26.25 30.58
C ILE A 840 14.72 25.91 32.05
N LYS A 841 13.51 26.22 32.53
CA LYS A 841 13.02 25.73 33.82
C LYS A 841 11.94 24.70 33.58
N THR A 842 12.04 23.54 34.20
CA THR A 842 11.07 22.48 34.15
C THR A 842 10.24 22.43 35.42
N VAL A 843 8.95 22.25 35.30
CA VAL A 843 7.99 22.19 36.40
C VAL A 843 7.19 20.87 36.27
#